data_e910765555ae827b9d3d237de34054d1
#
_entry.id   e910765555ae827b9d3d237de34054d1
#
_cell.length_a   1.000
_cell.length_b   1.000
_cell.length_c   1.000
_cell.angle_alpha   90.00
_cell.angle_beta   90.00
_cell.angle_gamma   90.00
#
_symmetry.space_group_name_H-M   'P 1'
#
loop_
_entity.id
_entity.type
_entity.pdbx_description
1 polymer ?
#
loop_
_entity_poly.entity_id
_entity_poly.type
_entity_poly.pdbx_seq_one_letter_code
_entity_poly.pdbx_strand_id
1 'polypeptide(L)'
;MAIHHEALARLQLGLFCDFARLTFLRCSLLQTECRPLLVAFLYNVITISISLWAAILNAANAAIKADKSDYAAQHTKVVALLKLDRFDDALRVISGGGIKLQATCILEQAYALYKTSKLEEASKLMETAGLEKRSLRHVAAQVAYRAEKSHEAEAIYRNLLDTDAAGEESDLRINITAAVAQSQWQGLSSSSPESAPDSLDTFELCYNMACRELARGNTSLAATLLQRAGILCDNSDELTDEEKKTELRSIRAQQAYLFAKIGKLSSALEVYEMLGPATANDGRDFAVITQNNHFALEETGNPFVRQRKAESLMASAAQSDLFSYQANILKRNSLVIDLGAYKTNGVADRTEKILRQTTLPSANSQINAAAIINAAAHTQGIDSKEALRKLQAVVAKRPNDVGLTLTIVQMQLQQQQAGAALTTLTTFLSRLESSAEVNDTDVRFSPGLVALAVSLLRSQKRDASAKAEIVKAAQYWQSRPSQSVGSLLLEAGIELMRSSKSDDLLLAGASFDKLFREQQGSEVASAGLVAAYAASDASKVREHADRLPPVHDLISGIDVDGLFAAGIVATPGGAVSKKRPATEEGNAERATKRRRRKLPKNLVEGKAPDPERWLPLRDRASYRPKGKKGKKRAGEATQGGIVKEEETLGLVGGGGVKVEKAAAPSSNNKKKKKGKK
;
A
#
# COMPACT_ATOMS: atom_id res chain seq x y z
N MET A 1 16.18 -2.40 -13.86
CA MET A 1 15.42 -2.14 -15.12
C MET A 1 16.26 -2.20 -16.38
N ALA A 2 17.55 -1.95 -16.35
CA ALA A 2 18.49 -2.24 -17.47
C ALA A 2 18.62 -3.76 -17.73
N ILE A 3 18.52 -4.56 -16.68
CA ILE A 3 18.65 -6.03 -16.68
C ILE A 3 17.71 -6.75 -17.67
N HIS A 4 16.55 -6.16 -17.98
CA HIS A 4 15.61 -6.76 -18.95
C HIS A 4 15.99 -6.60 -20.42
N HIS A 5 16.84 -5.63 -20.76
CA HIS A 5 17.30 -5.48 -22.15
C HIS A 5 18.30 -6.55 -22.56
N GLU A 6 19.06 -7.07 -21.61
CA GLU A 6 20.13 -8.01 -21.89
C GLU A 6 19.66 -9.46 -21.94
N ALA A 7 18.68 -9.86 -21.13
CA ALA A 7 18.07 -11.20 -21.23
C ALA A 7 17.45 -11.43 -22.61
N LEU A 8 16.92 -10.38 -23.26
CA LEU A 8 16.41 -10.42 -24.63
C LEU A 8 17.52 -10.47 -25.67
N ALA A 9 18.64 -9.79 -25.42
CA ALA A 9 19.80 -9.89 -26.26
C ALA A 9 20.37 -11.32 -26.22
N ARG A 10 20.36 -11.97 -25.05
CA ARG A 10 20.80 -13.38 -24.88
C ARG A 10 19.85 -14.37 -25.55
N LEU A 11 18.53 -14.17 -25.53
CA LEU A 11 17.56 -14.98 -26.28
C LEU A 11 17.71 -14.82 -27.80
N GLN A 12 18.16 -13.66 -28.27
CA GLN A 12 18.45 -13.43 -29.67
C GLN A 12 19.84 -14.00 -30.09
N LEU A 13 20.77 -14.11 -29.15
CA LEU A 13 22.09 -14.72 -29.34
C LEU A 13 22.06 -16.26 -29.32
N GLY A 14 20.99 -16.89 -28.81
CA GLY A 14 20.85 -18.36 -28.75
C GLY A 14 20.97 -19.07 -30.08
N LEU A 15 20.67 -18.40 -31.19
CA LEU A 15 20.93 -18.93 -32.55
C LEU A 15 22.38 -18.70 -33.04
N PHE A 16 23.17 -17.90 -32.35
CA PHE A 16 24.59 -17.64 -32.65
C PHE A 16 25.55 -18.22 -31.59
N CYS A 17 25.05 -18.62 -30.40
CA CYS A 17 25.87 -19.15 -29.31
C CYS A 17 26.55 -20.49 -29.63
N ASP A 18 26.03 -21.30 -30.54
CA ASP A 18 26.70 -22.56 -30.94
C ASP A 18 28.00 -22.31 -31.68
N PHE A 19 28.15 -21.20 -32.39
CA PHE A 19 29.40 -20.83 -33.03
C PHE A 19 30.37 -20.12 -32.07
N ALA A 20 29.89 -19.31 -31.16
CA ALA A 20 30.68 -18.62 -30.14
C ALA A 20 31.12 -19.56 -28.99
N ARG A 21 30.29 -20.56 -28.59
CA ARG A 21 30.65 -21.58 -27.59
C ARG A 21 31.80 -22.48 -28.07
N LEU A 22 31.88 -22.82 -29.36
CA LEU A 22 32.96 -23.62 -29.92
C LEU A 22 34.30 -22.85 -29.97
N THR A 23 34.29 -21.53 -30.06
CA THR A 23 35.49 -20.68 -29.99
C THR A 23 35.89 -20.36 -28.55
N PHE A 24 34.95 -20.24 -27.62
CA PHE A 24 35.22 -19.95 -26.21
C PHE A 24 35.86 -21.12 -25.44
N LEU A 25 35.47 -22.36 -25.76
CA LEU A 25 36.06 -23.58 -25.17
C LEU A 25 37.51 -23.83 -25.64
N ARG A 26 37.98 -23.20 -26.73
CA ARG A 26 39.38 -23.25 -27.16
C ARG A 26 40.25 -22.14 -26.57
N CYS A 27 39.69 -21.04 -26.05
CA CYS A 27 40.45 -19.92 -25.49
C CYS A 27 40.68 -20.00 -23.97
N SER A 28 40.04 -20.93 -23.25
CA SER A 28 40.27 -21.09 -21.81
C SER A 28 41.63 -21.63 -21.38
N LEU A 29 42.51 -21.96 -22.37
CA LEU A 29 43.85 -22.51 -22.13
C LEU A 29 44.98 -21.47 -22.29
N LEU A 30 44.69 -20.21 -22.61
CA LEU A 30 45.73 -19.17 -22.77
C LEU A 30 45.38 -17.95 -21.88
N GLN A 31 45.65 -18.11 -20.58
CA GLN A 31 45.62 -16.97 -19.64
C GLN A 31 46.86 -16.09 -19.85
N THR A 32 46.63 -14.77 -19.88
CA THR A 32 47.41 -13.63 -19.44
C THR A 32 47.81 -12.51 -20.40
N GLU A 33 47.79 -12.68 -21.76
CA GLU A 33 48.26 -11.55 -22.62
C GLU A 33 47.28 -11.06 -23.71
N CYS A 34 46.05 -11.54 -23.75
CA CYS A 34 45.15 -11.25 -24.89
C CYS A 34 43.95 -10.34 -24.59
N ARG A 35 43.85 -9.69 -23.41
CA ARG A 35 42.70 -8.82 -23.08
C ARG A 35 42.42 -7.67 -24.09
N PRO A 36 43.41 -6.89 -24.56
CA PRO A 36 43.12 -5.84 -25.53
C PRO A 36 42.76 -6.38 -26.93
N LEU A 37 43.24 -7.55 -27.31
CA LEU A 37 42.88 -8.20 -28.57
C LEU A 37 41.46 -8.82 -28.52
N LEU A 38 40.99 -9.28 -27.36
CA LEU A 38 39.65 -9.83 -27.20
C LEU A 38 38.59 -8.74 -27.27
N VAL A 39 38.82 -7.58 -26.64
CA VAL A 39 37.92 -6.40 -26.74
C VAL A 39 37.87 -5.87 -28.17
N ALA A 40 39.03 -5.80 -28.85
CA ALA A 40 39.08 -5.41 -30.26
C ALA A 40 38.41 -6.48 -31.18
N PHE A 41 38.50 -7.74 -30.81
CA PHE A 41 37.83 -8.84 -31.53
C PHE A 41 36.31 -8.79 -31.33
N LEU A 42 35.82 -8.58 -30.09
CA LEU A 42 34.40 -8.41 -29.79
C LEU A 42 33.84 -7.16 -30.47
N TYR A 43 34.55 -6.04 -30.40
CA TYR A 43 34.16 -4.82 -31.12
C TYR A 43 34.11 -5.04 -32.65
N ASN A 44 35.06 -5.75 -33.19
CA ASN A 44 35.06 -6.16 -34.62
C ASN A 44 33.92 -7.14 -34.95
N VAL A 45 33.58 -8.09 -34.06
CA VAL A 45 32.46 -9.01 -34.26
C VAL A 45 31.12 -8.26 -34.22
N ILE A 46 30.94 -7.30 -33.32
CA ILE A 46 29.73 -6.47 -33.28
C ILE A 46 29.62 -5.58 -34.51
N THR A 47 30.71 -4.92 -34.91
CA THR A 47 30.73 -4.08 -36.14
C THR A 47 30.56 -4.92 -37.42
N ILE A 48 31.13 -6.11 -37.48
CA ILE A 48 30.90 -7.08 -38.57
C ILE A 48 29.42 -7.53 -38.57
N SER A 49 28.83 -7.77 -37.42
CA SER A 49 27.41 -8.11 -37.28
C SER A 49 26.51 -7.01 -37.83
N ILE A 50 26.74 -5.77 -37.44
CA ILE A 50 25.95 -4.61 -37.92
C ILE A 50 26.13 -4.42 -39.45
N SER A 51 27.38 -4.49 -39.94
CA SER A 51 27.64 -4.38 -41.36
C SER A 51 27.02 -5.52 -42.17
N LEU A 52 26.99 -6.72 -41.61
CA LEU A 52 26.35 -7.86 -42.21
C LEU A 52 24.82 -7.69 -42.32
N TRP A 53 24.18 -7.26 -41.27
CA TRP A 53 22.71 -6.98 -41.29
C TRP A 53 22.36 -5.84 -42.25
N ALA A 54 23.22 -4.80 -42.34
CA ALA A 54 23.07 -3.75 -43.36
C ALA A 54 23.19 -4.28 -44.77
N ALA A 55 24.14 -5.21 -45.04
CA ALA A 55 24.30 -5.88 -46.35
C ALA A 55 23.09 -6.77 -46.67
N ILE A 56 22.56 -7.53 -45.67
CA ILE A 56 21.35 -8.33 -45.83
C ILE A 56 20.15 -7.43 -46.14
N LEU A 57 20.01 -6.28 -45.46
CA LEU A 57 18.98 -5.32 -45.73
C LEU A 57 19.02 -4.78 -47.15
N ASN A 58 20.23 -4.49 -47.67
CA ASN A 58 20.43 -4.03 -49.04
C ASN A 58 20.08 -5.12 -50.05
N ALA A 59 20.50 -6.36 -49.80
CA ALA A 59 20.17 -7.51 -50.65
C ALA A 59 18.65 -7.76 -50.67
N ALA A 60 17.98 -7.73 -49.51
CA ALA A 60 16.53 -7.88 -49.44
C ALA A 60 15.80 -6.74 -50.18
N ASN A 61 16.31 -5.49 -50.09
CA ASN A 61 15.76 -4.39 -50.86
C ASN A 61 15.91 -4.57 -52.37
N ALA A 62 17.05 -5.12 -52.83
CA ALA A 62 17.27 -5.43 -54.23
C ALA A 62 16.33 -6.55 -54.74
N ALA A 63 16.12 -7.59 -53.96
CA ALA A 63 15.18 -8.66 -54.27
C ALA A 63 13.73 -8.14 -54.36
N ILE A 64 13.28 -7.34 -53.39
CA ILE A 64 11.95 -6.73 -53.39
C ILE A 64 11.77 -5.77 -54.58
N LYS A 65 12.85 -5.08 -55.01
CA LYS A 65 12.80 -4.23 -56.21
C LYS A 65 12.61 -5.06 -57.47
N ALA A 66 13.21 -6.27 -57.55
CA ALA A 66 13.05 -7.19 -58.67
C ALA A 66 11.64 -7.84 -58.69
N ASP A 67 11.19 -8.30 -57.52
CA ASP A 67 9.84 -8.86 -57.33
C ASP A 67 9.19 -8.30 -56.02
N LYS A 68 8.19 -7.45 -56.19
CA LYS A 68 7.43 -6.86 -55.07
C LYS A 68 6.61 -7.90 -54.31
N SER A 69 6.32 -9.06 -54.89
CA SER A 69 5.52 -10.11 -54.27
C SER A 69 6.37 -11.16 -53.53
N ASP A 70 7.70 -10.99 -53.48
CA ASP A 70 8.61 -11.88 -52.75
C ASP A 70 8.45 -11.64 -51.21
N TYR A 71 7.56 -12.42 -50.60
CA TYR A 71 7.32 -12.37 -49.14
C TYR A 71 8.52 -12.85 -48.32
N ALA A 72 9.37 -13.75 -48.88
CA ALA A 72 10.58 -14.20 -48.18
C ALA A 72 11.61 -13.05 -48.06
N ALA A 73 11.80 -12.29 -49.16
CA ALA A 73 12.65 -11.12 -49.14
C ALA A 73 12.10 -10.02 -48.24
N GLN A 74 10.77 -9.82 -48.20
CA GLN A 74 10.14 -8.88 -47.26
C GLN A 74 10.31 -9.30 -45.79
N HIS A 75 10.13 -10.57 -45.46
CA HIS A 75 10.40 -11.11 -44.11
C HIS A 75 11.88 -10.94 -43.72
N THR A 76 12.82 -11.30 -44.63
CA THR A 76 14.25 -11.07 -44.39
C THR A 76 14.57 -9.61 -44.13
N LYS A 77 13.91 -8.67 -44.85
CA LYS A 77 14.03 -7.25 -44.60
C LYS A 77 13.53 -6.86 -43.23
N VAL A 78 12.39 -7.38 -42.76
CA VAL A 78 11.86 -7.15 -41.42
C VAL A 78 12.84 -7.60 -40.36
N VAL A 79 13.36 -8.83 -40.47
CA VAL A 79 14.37 -9.39 -39.54
C VAL A 79 15.64 -8.54 -39.51
N ALA A 80 16.15 -8.12 -40.69
CA ALA A 80 17.32 -7.25 -40.76
C ALA A 80 17.09 -5.88 -40.10
N LEU A 81 15.91 -5.31 -40.28
CA LEU A 81 15.55 -4.05 -39.63
C LEU A 81 15.45 -4.17 -38.09
N LEU A 82 14.90 -5.29 -37.59
CA LEU A 82 14.87 -5.58 -36.15
C LEU A 82 16.28 -5.73 -35.57
N LYS A 83 17.18 -6.38 -36.26
CA LYS A 83 18.58 -6.54 -35.86
C LYS A 83 19.41 -5.26 -35.92
N LEU A 84 18.94 -4.27 -36.66
CA LEU A 84 19.49 -2.91 -36.73
C LEU A 84 18.76 -1.92 -35.82
N ASP A 85 17.95 -2.39 -34.89
CA ASP A 85 17.11 -1.60 -33.96
C ASP A 85 16.18 -0.57 -34.64
N ARG A 86 15.83 -0.83 -35.91
CA ARG A 86 14.92 0.01 -36.72
C ARG A 86 13.47 -0.48 -36.63
N PHE A 87 12.92 -0.49 -35.41
CA PHE A 87 11.61 -1.10 -35.11
C PHE A 87 10.44 -0.44 -35.85
N ASP A 88 10.40 0.89 -35.92
CA ASP A 88 9.34 1.58 -36.66
C ASP A 88 9.39 1.33 -38.17
N ASP A 89 10.59 1.16 -38.74
CA ASP A 89 10.74 0.78 -40.14
C ASP A 89 10.24 -0.64 -40.36
N ALA A 90 10.55 -1.57 -39.47
CA ALA A 90 10.05 -2.93 -39.52
C ALA A 90 8.51 -2.96 -39.51
N LEU A 91 7.87 -2.23 -38.60
CA LEU A 91 6.40 -2.10 -38.52
C LEU A 91 5.81 -1.54 -39.81
N ARG A 92 6.48 -0.54 -40.43
CA ARG A 92 6.04 0.02 -41.74
C ARG A 92 6.12 -1.01 -42.87
N VAL A 93 7.16 -1.83 -42.89
CA VAL A 93 7.30 -2.92 -43.90
C VAL A 93 6.23 -3.98 -43.71
N ILE A 94 5.97 -4.39 -42.45
CA ILE A 94 4.94 -5.38 -42.13
C ILE A 94 3.55 -4.88 -42.54
N SER A 95 3.19 -3.64 -42.18
CA SER A 95 1.90 -3.07 -42.55
C SER A 95 1.74 -2.88 -44.06
N GLY A 96 2.81 -2.52 -44.77
CA GLY A 96 2.81 -2.34 -46.22
C GLY A 96 2.79 -3.67 -47.04
N GLY A 97 3.24 -4.80 -46.45
CA GLY A 97 3.28 -6.09 -47.10
C GLY A 97 1.96 -6.87 -47.14
N GLY A 98 0.92 -6.32 -46.54
CA GLY A 98 -0.44 -6.87 -46.52
C GLY A 98 -0.60 -8.10 -45.61
N ILE A 99 -1.81 -8.69 -45.62
CA ILE A 99 -2.26 -9.74 -44.68
C ILE A 99 -1.30 -10.98 -44.68
N LYS A 100 -0.74 -11.36 -45.83
CA LYS A 100 0.14 -12.51 -45.90
C LYS A 100 1.45 -12.30 -45.16
N LEU A 101 2.07 -11.15 -45.28
CA LEU A 101 3.28 -10.80 -44.53
C LEU A 101 3.00 -10.65 -43.05
N GLN A 102 1.89 -10.01 -42.71
CA GLN A 102 1.46 -9.85 -41.29
C GLN A 102 1.29 -11.22 -40.62
N ALA A 103 0.66 -12.19 -41.28
CA ALA A 103 0.49 -13.55 -40.78
C ALA A 103 1.80 -14.30 -40.57
N THR A 104 2.82 -14.04 -41.38
CA THR A 104 4.14 -14.67 -41.23
C THR A 104 5.03 -14.00 -40.21
N CYS A 105 4.88 -12.69 -40.01
CA CYS A 105 5.73 -11.85 -39.13
C CYS A 105 5.07 -11.51 -37.78
N ILE A 106 4.21 -12.38 -37.23
CA ILE A 106 3.50 -12.10 -35.96
C ILE A 106 4.49 -11.89 -34.81
N LEU A 107 5.52 -12.73 -34.69
CA LEU A 107 6.53 -12.61 -33.64
C LEU A 107 7.35 -11.33 -33.79
N GLU A 108 7.81 -11.05 -34.99
CA GLU A 108 8.56 -9.85 -35.33
C GLU A 108 7.77 -8.59 -35.10
N GLN A 109 6.49 -8.60 -35.45
CA GLN A 109 5.57 -7.50 -35.21
C GLN A 109 5.32 -7.27 -33.73
N ALA A 110 5.03 -8.33 -32.97
CA ALA A 110 4.83 -8.25 -31.51
C ALA A 110 6.08 -7.69 -30.82
N TYR A 111 7.27 -8.16 -31.21
CA TYR A 111 8.53 -7.67 -30.67
C TYR A 111 8.80 -6.20 -31.03
N ALA A 112 8.57 -5.79 -32.28
CA ALA A 112 8.72 -4.41 -32.71
C ALA A 112 7.75 -3.46 -31.98
N LEU A 113 6.49 -3.89 -31.76
CA LEU A 113 5.50 -3.15 -30.99
C LEU A 113 5.93 -3.01 -29.51
N TYR A 114 6.47 -4.09 -28.93
CA TYR A 114 7.03 -4.05 -27.58
C TYR A 114 8.18 -3.04 -27.47
N LYS A 115 9.12 -3.07 -28.40
CA LYS A 115 10.29 -2.16 -28.42
C LYS A 115 9.91 -0.69 -28.67
N THR A 116 8.81 -0.43 -29.37
CA THR A 116 8.29 0.91 -29.62
C THR A 116 7.26 1.37 -28.57
N SER A 117 7.16 0.64 -27.43
CA SER A 117 6.24 0.92 -26.31
C SER A 117 4.74 0.97 -26.71
N LYS A 118 4.38 0.34 -27.84
CA LYS A 118 2.97 0.20 -28.28
C LYS A 118 2.32 -1.03 -27.67
N LEU A 119 2.27 -1.06 -26.33
CA LEU A 119 1.91 -2.26 -25.56
C LEU A 119 0.46 -2.72 -25.79
N GLU A 120 -0.48 -1.78 -25.98
CA GLU A 120 -1.88 -2.14 -26.24
C GLU A 120 -2.05 -2.83 -27.60
N GLU A 121 -1.33 -2.34 -28.63
CA GLU A 121 -1.36 -2.96 -29.96
C GLU A 121 -0.72 -4.34 -29.94
N ALA A 122 0.41 -4.50 -29.20
CA ALA A 122 1.06 -5.78 -28.99
C ALA A 122 0.15 -6.78 -28.27
N SER A 123 -0.54 -6.38 -27.21
CA SER A 123 -1.50 -7.23 -26.47
C SER A 123 -2.63 -7.72 -27.39
N LYS A 124 -3.25 -6.82 -28.13
CA LYS A 124 -4.34 -7.16 -29.09
C LYS A 124 -3.86 -8.11 -30.19
N LEU A 125 -2.65 -7.89 -30.71
CA LEU A 125 -2.06 -8.79 -31.72
C LEU A 125 -1.90 -10.21 -31.16
N MET A 126 -1.42 -10.36 -29.91
CA MET A 126 -1.20 -11.65 -29.28
C MET A 126 -2.50 -12.35 -28.88
N GLU A 127 -3.52 -11.60 -28.45
CA GLU A 127 -4.86 -12.15 -28.20
C GLU A 127 -5.46 -12.77 -29.47
N THR A 128 -5.26 -12.13 -30.64
CA THR A 128 -5.76 -12.63 -31.92
C THR A 128 -4.93 -13.77 -32.52
N ALA A 129 -3.62 -13.76 -32.29
CA ALA A 129 -2.68 -14.75 -32.86
C ALA A 129 -2.61 -16.07 -32.08
N GLY A 130 -3.03 -16.06 -30.81
CA GLY A 130 -2.85 -17.17 -29.89
C GLY A 130 -1.42 -17.31 -29.38
N LEU A 131 -1.24 -18.01 -28.26
CA LEU A 131 0.04 -18.18 -27.57
C LEU A 131 0.62 -19.62 -27.71
N GLU A 132 0.43 -20.27 -28.84
CA GLU A 132 0.89 -21.63 -29.04
C GLU A 132 2.44 -21.73 -29.12
N LYS A 133 3.09 -20.75 -29.76
CA LYS A 133 4.54 -20.73 -29.92
C LYS A 133 5.22 -20.22 -28.64
N ARG A 134 6.24 -20.97 -28.15
CA ARG A 134 7.04 -20.62 -26.98
C ARG A 134 7.61 -19.17 -27.06
N SER A 135 8.23 -18.85 -28.22
CA SER A 135 8.78 -17.51 -28.46
C SER A 135 7.76 -16.37 -28.33
N LEU A 136 6.51 -16.63 -28.77
CA LEU A 136 5.44 -15.65 -28.65
C LEU A 136 4.99 -15.49 -27.17
N ARG A 137 5.00 -16.58 -26.38
CA ARG A 137 4.73 -16.51 -24.93
C ARG A 137 5.77 -15.67 -24.20
N HIS A 138 7.06 -15.78 -24.55
CA HIS A 138 8.09 -14.91 -23.96
C HIS A 138 7.82 -13.43 -24.23
N VAL A 139 7.51 -13.06 -25.48
CA VAL A 139 7.17 -11.68 -25.82
C VAL A 139 5.89 -11.25 -25.11
N ALA A 140 4.87 -12.11 -25.02
CA ALA A 140 3.63 -11.83 -24.31
C ALA A 140 3.85 -11.55 -22.82
N ALA A 141 4.69 -12.36 -22.16
CA ALA A 141 5.02 -12.15 -20.75
C ALA A 141 5.73 -10.81 -20.53
N GLN A 142 6.62 -10.41 -21.43
CA GLN A 142 7.32 -9.13 -21.36
C GLN A 142 6.39 -7.95 -21.62
N VAL A 143 5.48 -8.06 -22.60
CA VAL A 143 4.46 -7.06 -22.87
C VAL A 143 3.53 -6.92 -21.65
N ALA A 144 3.07 -8.02 -21.08
CA ALA A 144 2.24 -8.01 -19.87
C ALA A 144 2.98 -7.35 -18.70
N TYR A 145 4.25 -7.66 -18.48
CA TYR A 145 5.07 -7.04 -17.44
C TYR A 145 5.20 -5.53 -17.63
N ARG A 146 5.50 -5.06 -18.85
CA ARG A 146 5.61 -3.63 -19.17
C ARG A 146 4.26 -2.92 -19.12
N ALA A 147 3.18 -3.61 -19.46
CA ALA A 147 1.81 -3.12 -19.34
C ALA A 147 1.28 -3.13 -17.90
N GLU A 148 2.13 -3.47 -16.92
CA GLU A 148 1.80 -3.56 -15.49
C GLU A 148 0.74 -4.61 -15.13
N LYS A 149 0.50 -5.58 -16.03
CA LYS A 149 -0.33 -6.75 -15.80
C LYS A 149 0.51 -7.87 -15.15
N SER A 150 1.04 -7.60 -13.95
CA SER A 150 2.03 -8.44 -13.28
C SER A 150 1.57 -9.88 -13.04
N HIS A 151 0.31 -10.11 -12.70
CA HIS A 151 -0.25 -11.47 -12.54
C HIS A 151 -0.31 -12.25 -13.85
N GLU A 152 -0.64 -11.59 -14.97
CA GLU A 152 -0.65 -12.20 -16.30
C GLU A 152 0.77 -12.58 -16.71
N ALA A 153 1.75 -11.69 -16.50
CA ALA A 153 3.14 -11.95 -16.74
C ALA A 153 3.67 -13.14 -15.91
N GLU A 154 3.38 -13.16 -14.62
CA GLU A 154 3.73 -14.26 -13.71
C GLU A 154 3.15 -15.59 -14.19
N ALA A 155 1.87 -15.64 -14.55
CA ALA A 155 1.20 -16.86 -15.01
C ALA A 155 1.82 -17.41 -16.30
N ILE A 156 2.17 -16.52 -17.25
CA ILE A 156 2.82 -16.93 -18.51
C ILE A 156 4.23 -17.45 -18.24
N TYR A 157 5.04 -16.78 -17.39
CA TYR A 157 6.39 -17.24 -17.08
C TYR A 157 6.38 -18.56 -16.31
N ARG A 158 5.43 -18.79 -15.38
CA ARG A 158 5.27 -20.09 -14.70
C ARG A 158 4.91 -21.20 -15.70
N ASN A 159 3.98 -20.94 -16.60
CA ASN A 159 3.63 -21.90 -17.65
C ASN A 159 4.83 -22.24 -18.57
N LEU A 160 5.69 -21.26 -18.86
CA LEU A 160 6.93 -21.48 -19.60
C LEU A 160 7.92 -22.35 -18.83
N LEU A 161 8.01 -22.15 -17.50
CA LEU A 161 8.87 -22.95 -16.63
C LEU A 161 8.38 -24.41 -16.53
N ASP A 162 7.06 -24.62 -16.45
CA ASP A 162 6.46 -25.95 -16.31
C ASP A 162 6.47 -26.78 -17.60
N THR A 163 6.53 -26.13 -18.78
CA THR A 163 6.32 -26.79 -20.09
C THR A 163 7.57 -27.28 -20.81
N ASP A 164 8.76 -27.03 -20.42
CA ASP A 164 10.06 -27.43 -20.95
C ASP A 164 11.05 -26.26 -20.79
N ALA A 165 11.69 -26.22 -19.66
CA ALA A 165 12.58 -25.12 -19.31
C ALA A 165 14.06 -25.40 -19.60
N ALA A 166 14.37 -26.46 -20.33
CA ALA A 166 15.76 -26.91 -20.53
C ALA A 166 16.70 -25.78 -20.98
N GLY A 167 17.55 -25.32 -20.07
CA GLY A 167 18.53 -24.24 -20.28
C GLY A 167 18.03 -22.81 -20.07
N GLU A 168 16.73 -22.57 -19.75
CA GLU A 168 16.14 -21.24 -19.50
C GLU A 168 15.62 -21.10 -18.07
N GLU A 169 15.80 -22.10 -17.21
CA GLU A 169 15.20 -22.11 -15.86
C GLU A 169 15.61 -20.93 -15.01
N SER A 170 16.89 -20.54 -15.04
CA SER A 170 17.41 -19.41 -14.28
C SER A 170 16.76 -18.11 -14.71
N ASP A 171 16.70 -17.86 -16.02
CA ASP A 171 16.12 -16.64 -16.58
C ASP A 171 14.62 -16.54 -16.30
N LEU A 172 13.90 -17.65 -16.41
CA LEU A 172 12.46 -17.71 -16.08
C LEU A 172 12.21 -17.44 -14.60
N ARG A 173 13.03 -17.98 -13.69
CA ARG A 173 12.94 -17.71 -12.25
C ARG A 173 13.22 -16.24 -11.92
N ILE A 174 14.22 -15.63 -12.55
CA ILE A 174 14.51 -14.20 -12.43
C ILE A 174 13.29 -13.37 -12.86
N ASN A 175 12.69 -13.71 -14.01
CA ASN A 175 11.55 -12.99 -14.56
C ASN A 175 10.28 -13.18 -13.71
N ILE A 176 10.02 -14.38 -13.20
CA ILE A 176 8.92 -14.65 -12.26
C ILE A 176 9.09 -13.79 -11.00
N THR A 177 10.29 -13.80 -10.42
CA THR A 177 10.56 -13.02 -9.19
C THR A 177 10.39 -11.53 -9.43
N ALA A 178 10.79 -11.02 -10.60
CA ALA A 178 10.55 -9.63 -10.99
C ALA A 178 9.05 -9.30 -11.11
N ALA A 179 8.27 -10.20 -11.74
CA ALA A 179 6.82 -10.02 -11.89
C ALA A 179 6.11 -10.04 -10.52
N VAL A 180 6.50 -10.95 -9.62
CA VAL A 180 5.99 -11.03 -8.24
C VAL A 180 6.35 -9.78 -7.45
N ALA A 181 7.60 -9.28 -7.54
CA ALA A 181 8.01 -8.04 -6.89
C ALA A 181 7.16 -6.85 -7.36
N GLN A 182 6.92 -6.75 -8.67
CA GLN A 182 6.08 -5.71 -9.26
C GLN A 182 4.63 -5.80 -8.76
N SER A 183 4.07 -7.01 -8.70
CA SER A 183 2.73 -7.27 -8.16
C SER A 183 2.60 -6.76 -6.72
N GLN A 184 3.58 -7.04 -5.88
CA GLN A 184 3.59 -6.60 -4.49
C GLN A 184 3.75 -5.08 -4.33
N TRP A 185 4.54 -4.42 -5.19
CA TRP A 185 4.63 -2.97 -5.24
C TRP A 185 3.31 -2.30 -5.63
N GLN A 186 2.49 -2.97 -6.44
CA GLN A 186 1.14 -2.53 -6.78
C GLN A 186 0.12 -2.80 -5.66
N GLY A 187 0.50 -3.52 -4.61
CA GLY A 187 -0.38 -3.93 -3.52
C GLY A 187 -1.29 -5.11 -3.87
N LEU A 188 -0.94 -5.86 -4.91
CA LEU A 188 -1.61 -7.09 -5.29
C LEU A 188 -0.96 -8.27 -4.53
N SER A 189 -1.77 -9.16 -3.98
CA SER A 189 -1.27 -10.39 -3.35
C SER A 189 -0.78 -11.38 -4.41
N SER A 190 0.38 -11.99 -4.19
CA SER A 190 0.81 -13.12 -5.00
C SER A 190 -0.13 -14.31 -4.79
N SER A 191 -0.54 -14.95 -5.87
CA SER A 191 -1.47 -16.07 -5.84
C SER A 191 -0.85 -17.39 -5.39
N SER A 192 0.46 -17.46 -5.18
CA SER A 192 1.16 -18.67 -4.75
C SER A 192 2.03 -18.42 -3.53
N PRO A 193 2.03 -19.34 -2.53
CA PRO A 193 3.08 -19.38 -1.53
C PRO A 193 4.38 -19.76 -2.25
N GLU A 194 5.23 -18.78 -2.48
CA GLU A 194 6.56 -19.07 -3.02
C GLU A 194 7.43 -19.65 -1.91
N SER A 195 7.82 -20.91 -2.08
CA SER A 195 9.05 -21.42 -1.46
C SER A 195 10.21 -20.51 -1.88
N ALA A 196 11.05 -20.14 -0.92
CA ALA A 196 12.29 -19.46 -1.25
C ALA A 196 13.02 -20.29 -2.31
N PRO A 197 13.61 -19.69 -3.35
CA PRO A 197 14.38 -20.45 -4.33
C PRO A 197 15.50 -21.20 -3.62
N ASP A 198 15.70 -22.46 -3.98
CA ASP A 198 16.66 -23.37 -3.36
C ASP A 198 18.09 -22.83 -3.40
N SER A 199 18.40 -21.95 -4.36
CA SER A 199 19.67 -21.28 -4.47
C SER A 199 19.51 -19.82 -4.91
N LEU A 200 20.31 -18.93 -4.32
CA LEU A 200 20.41 -17.52 -4.68
C LEU A 200 21.78 -17.27 -5.34
N ASP A 201 21.95 -17.83 -6.52
CA ASP A 201 23.27 -17.92 -7.16
C ASP A 201 23.55 -16.78 -8.13
N THR A 202 22.52 -16.06 -8.58
CA THR A 202 22.66 -14.92 -9.48
C THR A 202 22.37 -13.59 -8.80
N PHE A 203 23.05 -12.53 -9.21
CA PHE A 203 22.85 -11.20 -8.64
C PHE A 203 21.47 -10.63 -8.98
N GLU A 204 20.94 -10.95 -10.17
CA GLU A 204 19.59 -10.54 -10.61
C GLU A 204 18.51 -11.12 -9.72
N LEU A 205 18.62 -12.43 -9.41
CA LEU A 205 17.65 -13.08 -8.52
C LEU A 205 17.70 -12.48 -7.13
N CYS A 206 18.89 -12.26 -6.56
CA CYS A 206 19.07 -11.57 -5.28
C CYS A 206 18.46 -10.16 -5.29
N TYR A 207 18.68 -9.40 -6.38
CA TYR A 207 18.12 -8.06 -6.55
C TYR A 207 16.60 -8.06 -6.61
N ASN A 208 16.01 -8.93 -7.44
CA ASN A 208 14.55 -9.03 -7.56
C ASN A 208 13.90 -9.51 -6.26
N MET A 209 14.52 -10.46 -5.56
CA MET A 209 14.09 -10.88 -4.22
C MET A 209 14.15 -9.73 -3.22
N ALA A 210 15.21 -8.94 -3.24
CA ALA A 210 15.32 -7.75 -2.38
C ALA A 210 14.20 -6.73 -2.67
N CYS A 211 13.88 -6.50 -3.94
CA CYS A 211 12.76 -5.66 -4.34
C CYS A 211 11.42 -6.20 -3.82
N ARG A 212 11.22 -7.50 -3.86
CA ARG A 212 10.04 -8.18 -3.30
C ARG A 212 9.94 -7.97 -1.79
N GLU A 213 11.03 -8.21 -1.05
CA GLU A 213 11.06 -8.06 0.40
C GLU A 213 10.89 -6.58 0.83
N LEU A 214 11.42 -5.64 0.06
CA LEU A 214 11.17 -4.22 0.27
C LEU A 214 9.68 -3.87 0.12
N ALA A 215 9.01 -4.43 -0.88
CA ALA A 215 7.58 -4.22 -1.07
C ALA A 215 6.75 -4.78 0.11
N ARG A 216 7.21 -5.89 0.71
CA ARG A 216 6.63 -6.49 1.92
C ARG A 216 6.95 -5.73 3.20
N GLY A 217 7.94 -4.84 3.18
CA GLY A 217 8.42 -4.12 4.37
C GLY A 217 9.53 -4.83 5.14
N ASN A 218 10.05 -5.97 4.67
CA ASN A 218 11.15 -6.72 5.27
C ASN A 218 12.51 -6.09 4.97
N THR A 219 12.76 -4.91 5.54
CA THR A 219 13.93 -4.09 5.23
C THR A 219 15.26 -4.76 5.61
N SER A 220 15.31 -5.58 6.67
CA SER A 220 16.51 -6.30 7.10
C SER A 220 16.94 -7.35 6.08
N LEU A 221 16.01 -8.18 5.64
CA LEU A 221 16.28 -9.21 4.63
C LEU A 221 16.62 -8.58 3.28
N ALA A 222 15.92 -7.52 2.89
CA ALA A 222 16.22 -6.78 1.68
C ALA A 222 17.63 -6.18 1.69
N ALA A 223 18.13 -5.69 2.84
CA ALA A 223 19.49 -5.18 2.97
C ALA A 223 20.52 -6.29 2.71
N THR A 224 20.35 -7.45 3.33
CA THR A 224 21.22 -8.60 3.14
C THR A 224 21.25 -9.08 1.68
N LEU A 225 20.08 -9.14 1.03
CA LEU A 225 19.95 -9.55 -0.37
C LEU A 225 20.62 -8.56 -1.33
N LEU A 226 20.45 -7.23 -1.12
CA LEU A 226 21.12 -6.21 -1.93
C LEU A 226 22.64 -6.22 -1.75
N GLN A 227 23.13 -6.49 -0.54
CA GLN A 227 24.56 -6.65 -0.30
C GLN A 227 25.10 -7.88 -1.04
N ARG A 228 24.39 -9.02 -0.96
CA ARG A 228 24.74 -10.23 -1.70
C ARG A 228 24.71 -10.01 -3.21
N ALA A 229 23.69 -9.33 -3.73
CA ALA A 229 23.60 -8.99 -5.14
C ALA A 229 24.84 -8.19 -5.61
N GLY A 230 25.27 -7.19 -4.81
CA GLY A 230 26.47 -6.44 -5.12
C GLY A 230 27.74 -7.30 -5.18
N ILE A 231 27.94 -8.20 -4.20
CA ILE A 231 29.09 -9.11 -4.16
C ILE A 231 29.07 -10.09 -5.36
N LEU A 232 27.92 -10.66 -5.69
CA LEU A 232 27.79 -11.59 -6.84
C LEU A 232 28.03 -10.86 -8.15
N CYS A 233 27.58 -9.63 -8.31
CA CYS A 233 27.81 -8.82 -9.50
C CYS A 233 29.31 -8.47 -9.66
N ASP A 234 29.98 -8.06 -8.59
CA ASP A 234 31.42 -7.77 -8.61
C ASP A 234 32.26 -9.00 -8.98
N ASN A 235 31.87 -10.19 -8.49
CA ASN A 235 32.58 -11.44 -8.70
C ASN A 235 32.14 -12.21 -9.96
N SER A 236 31.21 -11.69 -10.75
CA SER A 236 30.77 -12.37 -11.97
C SER A 236 31.88 -12.38 -13.04
N ASP A 237 32.25 -13.55 -13.51
CA ASP A 237 33.21 -13.70 -14.63
C ASP A 237 32.56 -13.52 -16.01
N GLU A 238 31.23 -13.49 -16.06
CA GLU A 238 30.46 -13.40 -17.31
C GLU A 238 30.32 -11.94 -17.79
N LEU A 239 30.45 -10.97 -16.88
CA LEU A 239 30.28 -9.54 -17.17
C LEU A 239 31.62 -8.85 -17.41
N THR A 240 31.64 -7.93 -18.35
CA THR A 240 32.76 -6.99 -18.53
C THR A 240 32.78 -5.95 -17.40
N ASP A 241 33.93 -5.32 -17.17
CA ASP A 241 34.07 -4.29 -16.12
C ASP A 241 33.09 -3.11 -16.29
N GLU A 242 32.73 -2.77 -17.53
CA GLU A 242 31.74 -1.72 -17.81
C GLU A 242 30.30 -2.18 -17.53
N GLU A 243 29.95 -3.42 -17.86
CA GLU A 243 28.67 -4.01 -17.52
C GLU A 243 28.51 -4.13 -16.01
N LYS A 244 29.53 -4.63 -15.29
CA LYS A 244 29.53 -4.65 -13.82
C LYS A 244 29.26 -3.28 -13.22
N LYS A 245 29.92 -2.23 -13.70
CA LYS A 245 29.71 -0.87 -13.24
C LYS A 245 28.25 -0.44 -13.45
N THR A 246 27.66 -0.76 -14.59
CA THR A 246 26.28 -0.40 -14.93
C THR A 246 25.28 -1.12 -14.02
N GLU A 247 25.46 -2.43 -13.83
CA GLU A 247 24.57 -3.23 -12.96
C GLU A 247 24.69 -2.84 -11.48
N LEU A 248 25.92 -2.60 -10.99
CA LEU A 248 26.16 -2.11 -9.64
C LEU A 248 25.50 -0.76 -9.37
N ARG A 249 25.35 0.11 -10.37
CA ARG A 249 24.64 1.39 -10.20
C ARG A 249 23.16 1.15 -9.84
N SER A 250 22.51 0.19 -10.50
CA SER A 250 21.11 -0.19 -10.22
C SER A 250 20.97 -0.76 -8.81
N ILE A 251 21.89 -1.64 -8.39
CA ILE A 251 21.91 -2.22 -7.04
C ILE A 251 22.13 -1.13 -5.98
N ARG A 252 23.09 -0.23 -6.19
CA ARG A 252 23.37 0.88 -5.27
C ARG A 252 22.21 1.88 -5.16
N ALA A 253 21.55 2.19 -6.27
CA ALA A 253 20.36 3.04 -6.25
C ALA A 253 19.24 2.43 -5.39
N GLN A 254 19.09 1.11 -5.45
CA GLN A 254 18.12 0.41 -4.62
C GLN A 254 18.54 0.35 -3.14
N GLN A 255 19.85 0.24 -2.84
CA GLN A 255 20.39 0.35 -1.48
C GLN A 255 20.13 1.77 -0.90
N ALA A 256 20.35 2.82 -1.69
CA ALA A 256 20.05 4.18 -1.28
C ALA A 256 18.55 4.37 -0.96
N TYR A 257 17.68 3.81 -1.79
CA TYR A 257 16.25 3.81 -1.54
C TYR A 257 15.90 3.06 -0.24
N LEU A 258 16.52 1.89 0.00
CA LEU A 258 16.36 1.14 1.24
C LEU A 258 16.79 1.98 2.46
N PHE A 259 17.98 2.65 2.41
CA PHE A 259 18.44 3.50 3.49
C PHE A 259 17.45 4.65 3.78
N ALA A 260 16.90 5.26 2.74
CA ALA A 260 15.85 6.26 2.90
C ALA A 260 14.60 5.70 3.59
N LYS A 261 14.19 4.47 3.25
CA LYS A 261 13.04 3.78 3.87
C LYS A 261 13.25 3.47 5.35
N ILE A 262 14.47 3.13 5.77
CA ILE A 262 14.81 2.87 7.19
C ILE A 262 15.11 4.16 7.97
N GLY A 263 15.06 5.33 7.31
CA GLY A 263 15.32 6.63 7.95
C GLY A 263 16.81 7.00 8.06
N LYS A 264 17.72 6.24 7.44
CA LYS A 264 19.16 6.57 7.35
C LYS A 264 19.41 7.53 6.19
N LEU A 265 18.91 8.76 6.32
CA LEU A 265 18.89 9.72 5.21
C LEU A 265 20.31 10.15 4.77
N SER A 266 21.25 10.30 5.72
CA SER A 266 22.66 10.62 5.41
C SER A 266 23.30 9.55 4.55
N SER A 267 23.17 8.28 4.94
CA SER A 267 23.72 7.15 4.16
C SER A 267 23.08 7.04 2.79
N ALA A 268 21.76 7.34 2.67
CA ALA A 268 21.10 7.37 1.38
C ALA A 268 21.67 8.46 0.46
N LEU A 269 21.89 9.67 0.99
CA LEU A 269 22.49 10.78 0.24
C LEU A 269 23.92 10.46 -0.20
N GLU A 270 24.76 9.92 0.70
CA GLU A 270 26.13 9.51 0.37
C GLU A 270 26.15 8.52 -0.82
N VAL A 271 25.25 7.55 -0.84
CA VAL A 271 25.17 6.58 -1.95
C VAL A 271 24.72 7.27 -3.24
N TYR A 272 23.73 8.18 -3.20
CA TYR A 272 23.33 8.93 -4.39
C TYR A 272 24.42 9.86 -4.90
N GLU A 273 25.20 10.48 -4.01
CA GLU A 273 26.37 11.29 -4.39
C GLU A 273 27.47 10.45 -5.03
N MET A 274 27.76 9.25 -4.50
CA MET A 274 28.70 8.29 -5.09
C MET A 274 28.24 7.79 -6.46
N LEU A 275 26.94 7.66 -6.70
CA LEU A 275 26.41 7.31 -8.03
C LEU A 275 26.74 8.39 -9.06
N GLY A 276 26.79 9.65 -8.63
CA GLY A 276 27.05 10.79 -9.50
C GLY A 276 25.98 10.99 -10.58
N PRO A 277 26.26 11.82 -11.59
CA PRO A 277 25.35 12.03 -12.69
C PRO A 277 25.17 10.76 -13.53
N ALA A 278 24.02 10.66 -14.20
CA ALA A 278 23.74 9.56 -15.11
C ALA A 278 24.75 9.57 -16.27
N THR A 279 25.21 8.38 -16.61
CA THR A 279 26.12 8.15 -17.74
C THR A 279 25.34 7.88 -19.03
N ALA A 280 26.01 7.89 -20.19
CA ALA A 280 25.40 7.60 -21.47
C ALA A 280 24.84 6.15 -21.54
N ASN A 281 25.40 5.24 -20.74
CA ASN A 281 24.97 3.85 -20.65
C ASN A 281 23.78 3.65 -19.72
N ASP A 282 23.50 4.62 -18.83
CA ASP A 282 22.32 4.57 -17.98
C ASP A 282 21.06 4.88 -18.81
N GLY A 283 20.02 4.09 -18.64
CA GLY A 283 18.73 4.37 -19.26
C GLY A 283 18.15 5.71 -18.74
N ARG A 284 17.39 6.41 -19.56
CA ARG A 284 16.72 7.65 -19.17
C ARG A 284 15.86 7.48 -17.91
N ASP A 285 15.21 6.34 -17.78
CA ASP A 285 14.37 5.99 -16.64
C ASP A 285 15.17 5.96 -15.34
N PHE A 286 16.35 5.35 -15.36
CA PHE A 286 17.26 5.30 -14.21
C PHE A 286 17.69 6.69 -13.78
N ALA A 287 18.09 7.55 -14.75
CA ALA A 287 18.49 8.91 -14.48
C ALA A 287 17.36 9.72 -13.80
N VAL A 288 16.14 9.61 -14.32
CA VAL A 288 14.98 10.32 -13.77
C VAL A 288 14.65 9.83 -12.36
N ILE A 289 14.67 8.51 -12.13
CA ILE A 289 14.34 7.92 -10.82
C ILE A 289 15.37 8.32 -9.76
N THR A 290 16.66 8.20 -10.08
CA THR A 290 17.74 8.52 -9.14
C THR A 290 17.74 10.01 -8.78
N GLN A 291 17.57 10.91 -9.77
CA GLN A 291 17.44 12.34 -9.52
C GLN A 291 16.21 12.67 -8.66
N ASN A 292 15.05 12.07 -8.93
CA ASN A 292 13.86 12.28 -8.10
C ASN A 292 14.09 11.85 -6.65
N ASN A 293 14.71 10.68 -6.46
CA ASN A 293 14.97 10.16 -5.13
C ASN A 293 15.99 11.03 -4.36
N HIS A 294 17.03 11.48 -5.03
CA HIS A 294 18.00 12.43 -4.46
C HIS A 294 17.30 13.73 -4.04
N PHE A 295 16.48 14.33 -4.93
CA PHE A 295 15.71 15.54 -4.60
C PHE A 295 14.73 15.36 -3.44
N ALA A 296 14.14 14.19 -3.30
CA ALA A 296 13.23 13.91 -2.20
C ALA A 296 13.94 13.90 -0.84
N LEU A 297 15.25 13.63 -0.83
CA LEU A 297 16.09 13.59 0.38
C LEU A 297 16.78 14.93 0.69
N GLU A 298 16.96 15.82 -0.29
CA GLU A 298 17.52 17.16 -0.07
C GLU A 298 16.59 18.00 0.81
N GLU A 299 16.88 18.14 2.10
CA GLU A 299 16.10 18.97 3.03
C GLU A 299 16.40 20.46 2.89
N THR A 300 17.62 20.80 2.49
CA THR A 300 18.14 22.17 2.44
C THR A 300 18.20 22.69 1.02
N GLY A 301 17.49 23.79 0.78
CA GLY A 301 17.59 24.45 -0.52
C GLY A 301 16.53 25.52 -0.73
N ASN A 302 16.81 26.42 -1.65
CA ASN A 302 15.82 27.41 -2.06
C ASN A 302 14.63 26.71 -2.75
N PRO A 303 13.39 26.85 -2.24
CA PRO A 303 12.20 26.17 -2.79
C PRO A 303 11.99 26.44 -4.28
N PHE A 304 12.32 27.63 -4.75
CA PHE A 304 12.18 28.00 -6.16
C PHE A 304 13.21 27.31 -7.06
N VAL A 305 14.44 27.09 -6.56
CA VAL A 305 15.47 26.34 -7.29
C VAL A 305 15.06 24.86 -7.37
N ARG A 306 14.58 24.28 -6.28
CA ARG A 306 14.05 22.90 -6.23
C ARG A 306 12.90 22.74 -7.23
N GLN A 307 11.99 23.70 -7.29
CA GLN A 307 10.86 23.68 -8.19
C GLN A 307 11.30 23.71 -9.66
N ARG A 308 12.27 24.54 -10.03
CA ARG A 308 12.84 24.57 -11.40
C ARG A 308 13.51 23.25 -11.78
N LYS A 309 14.29 22.67 -10.85
CA LYS A 309 14.90 21.34 -11.05
C LYS A 309 13.82 20.28 -11.26
N ALA A 310 12.74 20.31 -10.47
CA ALA A 310 11.62 19.38 -10.62
C ALA A 310 10.89 19.55 -11.95
N GLU A 311 10.71 20.76 -12.46
CA GLU A 311 10.14 21.00 -13.80
C GLU A 311 11.00 20.38 -14.91
N SER A 312 12.34 20.57 -14.84
CA SER A 312 13.28 19.96 -15.79
C SER A 312 13.21 18.44 -15.73
N LEU A 313 13.14 17.88 -14.51
CA LEU A 313 13.00 16.43 -14.32
C LEU A 313 11.69 15.88 -14.92
N MET A 314 10.58 16.60 -14.74
CA MET A 314 9.29 16.22 -15.33
C MET A 314 9.30 16.26 -16.86
N ALA A 315 10.03 17.21 -17.47
CA ALA A 315 10.21 17.27 -18.91
C ALA A 315 11.02 16.05 -19.43
N SER A 316 12.05 15.65 -18.71
CA SER A 316 12.83 14.43 -19.00
C SER A 316 11.99 13.15 -18.80
N ALA A 317 11.18 13.11 -17.76
CA ALA A 317 10.28 11.98 -17.46
C ALA A 317 9.22 11.75 -18.55
N ALA A 318 8.76 12.81 -19.20
CA ALA A 318 7.80 12.71 -20.31
C ALA A 318 8.37 12.00 -21.56
N GLN A 319 9.69 11.89 -21.66
CA GLN A 319 10.40 11.21 -22.76
C GLN A 319 10.94 9.83 -22.35
N SER A 320 10.62 9.35 -21.16
CA SER A 320 11.08 8.09 -20.59
C SER A 320 9.95 7.07 -20.51
N ASP A 321 10.30 5.78 -20.57
CA ASP A 321 9.36 4.66 -20.52
C ASP A 321 9.11 4.17 -19.09
N LEU A 322 8.79 5.09 -18.18
CA LEU A 322 8.51 4.79 -16.78
C LEU A 322 7.23 3.95 -16.61
N PHE A 323 7.22 3.11 -15.60
CA PHE A 323 5.97 2.49 -15.15
C PHE A 323 4.99 3.55 -14.63
N SER A 324 3.69 3.29 -14.75
CA SER A 324 2.66 4.25 -14.38
C SER A 324 2.76 4.65 -12.90
N TYR A 325 3.09 3.70 -11.99
CA TYR A 325 3.28 4.02 -10.58
C TYR A 325 4.48 4.94 -10.35
N GLN A 326 5.58 4.77 -11.09
CA GLN A 326 6.77 5.65 -11.01
C GLN A 326 6.42 7.05 -11.51
N ALA A 327 5.78 7.15 -12.68
CA ALA A 327 5.31 8.42 -13.24
C ALA A 327 4.37 9.15 -12.29
N ASN A 328 3.49 8.43 -11.60
CA ASN A 328 2.57 9.00 -10.62
C ASN A 328 3.27 9.47 -9.35
N ILE A 329 4.33 8.77 -8.90
CA ILE A 329 5.18 9.24 -7.79
C ILE A 329 5.87 10.54 -8.17
N LEU A 330 6.44 10.64 -9.37
CA LEU A 330 7.07 11.88 -9.87
C LEU A 330 6.09 13.04 -9.92
N LYS A 331 4.90 12.82 -10.47
CA LYS A 331 3.81 13.83 -10.50
C LYS A 331 3.44 14.28 -9.09
N ARG A 332 3.29 13.35 -8.15
CA ARG A 332 3.01 13.65 -6.75
C ARG A 332 4.13 14.48 -6.12
N ASN A 333 5.39 14.08 -6.30
CA ASN A 333 6.54 14.79 -5.76
C ASN A 333 6.65 16.21 -6.34
N SER A 334 6.40 16.38 -7.64
CA SER A 334 6.34 17.70 -8.28
C SER A 334 5.26 18.60 -7.66
N LEU A 335 4.06 18.06 -7.38
CA LEU A 335 2.99 18.79 -6.70
C LEU A 335 3.39 19.22 -5.29
N VAL A 336 4.06 18.33 -4.52
CA VAL A 336 4.55 18.65 -3.16
C VAL A 336 5.63 19.74 -3.21
N ILE A 337 6.55 19.67 -4.18
CA ILE A 337 7.58 20.69 -4.38
C ILE A 337 6.96 22.03 -4.76
N ASP A 338 5.94 22.04 -5.63
CA ASP A 338 5.18 23.24 -5.99
C ASP A 338 4.47 23.86 -4.78
N LEU A 339 3.93 23.05 -3.85
CA LEU A 339 3.41 23.55 -2.57
C LEU A 339 4.51 24.19 -1.75
N GLY A 340 5.68 23.58 -1.64
CA GLY A 340 6.85 24.17 -0.98
C GLY A 340 7.28 25.51 -1.57
N ALA A 341 7.03 25.72 -2.86
CA ALA A 341 7.26 26.98 -3.57
C ALA A 341 6.04 27.93 -3.53
N TYR A 342 5.04 27.66 -2.68
CA TYR A 342 3.82 28.45 -2.51
C TYR A 342 2.95 28.61 -3.78
N LYS A 343 3.05 27.71 -4.76
CA LYS A 343 2.18 27.69 -5.95
C LYS A 343 0.81 27.04 -5.67
N THR A 344 0.17 27.44 -4.58
CA THR A 344 -1.03 26.78 -4.02
C THR A 344 -2.19 26.68 -5.02
N ASN A 345 -2.50 27.79 -5.74
CA ASN A 345 -3.61 27.80 -6.69
C ASN A 345 -3.39 26.80 -7.84
N GLY A 346 -2.20 26.79 -8.44
CA GLY A 346 -1.90 25.86 -9.52
C GLY A 346 -1.90 24.39 -9.08
N VAL A 347 -1.52 24.11 -7.82
CA VAL A 347 -1.60 22.76 -7.24
C VAL A 347 -3.07 22.40 -6.98
N ALA A 348 -3.88 23.32 -6.42
CA ALA A 348 -5.30 23.09 -6.18
C ALA A 348 -6.03 22.75 -7.47
N ASP A 349 -5.81 23.53 -8.56
CA ASP A 349 -6.46 23.31 -9.85
C ASP A 349 -6.09 21.97 -10.48
N ARG A 350 -4.80 21.62 -10.48
CA ARG A 350 -4.30 20.34 -11.04
C ARG A 350 -4.85 19.14 -10.27
N THR A 351 -4.83 19.20 -8.96
CA THR A 351 -5.34 18.11 -8.12
C THR A 351 -6.86 18.01 -8.21
N GLU A 352 -7.58 19.13 -8.27
CA GLU A 352 -9.02 19.11 -8.45
C GLU A 352 -9.42 18.52 -9.82
N LYS A 353 -8.65 18.79 -10.88
CA LYS A 353 -8.86 18.16 -12.19
C LYS A 353 -8.75 16.63 -12.10
N ILE A 354 -7.76 16.11 -11.39
CA ILE A 354 -7.59 14.67 -11.16
C ILE A 354 -8.80 14.11 -10.41
N LEU A 355 -9.22 14.77 -9.33
CA LEU A 355 -10.33 14.31 -8.49
C LEU A 355 -11.69 14.35 -9.19
N ARG A 356 -11.91 15.28 -10.13
CA ARG A 356 -13.12 15.34 -10.94
C ARG A 356 -13.22 14.22 -11.99
N GLN A 357 -12.08 13.69 -12.42
CA GLN A 357 -12.01 12.61 -13.41
C GLN A 357 -12.13 11.22 -12.78
N THR A 358 -12.12 11.14 -11.45
CA THR A 358 -12.14 9.89 -10.71
C THR A 358 -13.49 9.65 -10.03
N THR A 359 -13.91 8.40 -9.98
CA THR A 359 -15.08 7.99 -9.20
C THR A 359 -14.71 7.93 -7.72
N LEU A 360 -15.49 8.59 -6.87
CA LEU A 360 -15.35 8.57 -5.42
C LEU A 360 -16.54 7.80 -4.81
N PRO A 361 -16.31 7.01 -3.76
CA PRO A 361 -15.09 6.82 -2.99
C PRO A 361 -14.06 5.91 -3.68
N SER A 362 -12.78 6.09 -3.33
CA SER A 362 -11.71 5.25 -3.86
C SER A 362 -10.72 4.85 -2.77
N ALA A 363 -10.32 3.57 -2.76
CA ALA A 363 -9.23 3.07 -1.92
C ALA A 363 -7.84 3.31 -2.55
N ASN A 364 -7.78 3.80 -3.80
CA ASN A 364 -6.53 4.02 -4.52
C ASN A 364 -5.67 5.09 -3.81
N SER A 365 -4.45 4.70 -3.45
CA SER A 365 -3.50 5.56 -2.72
C SER A 365 -3.13 6.83 -3.48
N GLN A 366 -3.12 6.80 -4.81
CA GLN A 366 -2.77 7.96 -5.65
C GLN A 366 -3.89 9.00 -5.67
N ILE A 367 -5.15 8.56 -5.77
CA ILE A 367 -6.32 9.43 -5.70
C ILE A 367 -6.39 10.08 -4.32
N ASN A 368 -6.19 9.29 -3.27
CA ASN A 368 -6.20 9.79 -1.89
C ASN A 368 -5.03 10.76 -1.64
N ALA A 369 -3.84 10.52 -2.21
CA ALA A 369 -2.73 11.45 -2.14
C ALA A 369 -3.04 12.78 -2.86
N ALA A 370 -3.71 12.74 -4.02
CA ALA A 370 -4.16 13.95 -4.70
C ALA A 370 -5.18 14.74 -3.86
N ALA A 371 -6.09 14.06 -3.16
CA ALA A 371 -7.04 14.69 -2.25
C ALA A 371 -6.35 15.34 -1.04
N ILE A 372 -5.33 14.69 -0.46
CA ILE A 372 -4.52 15.25 0.63
C ILE A 372 -3.74 16.49 0.15
N ILE A 373 -3.10 16.42 -1.01
CA ILE A 373 -2.35 17.55 -1.59
C ILE A 373 -3.31 18.71 -1.92
N ASN A 374 -4.50 18.42 -2.42
CA ASN A 374 -5.55 19.42 -2.65
C ASN A 374 -5.97 20.10 -1.34
N ALA A 375 -6.21 19.32 -0.28
CA ALA A 375 -6.52 19.85 1.03
C ALA A 375 -5.38 20.73 1.57
N ALA A 376 -4.12 20.31 1.42
CA ALA A 376 -2.95 21.07 1.81
C ALA A 376 -2.84 22.39 1.04
N ALA A 377 -3.11 22.38 -0.29
CA ALA A 377 -3.10 23.58 -1.12
C ALA A 377 -4.15 24.63 -0.67
N HIS A 378 -5.31 24.18 -0.21
CA HIS A 378 -6.37 25.06 0.32
C HIS A 378 -6.10 25.59 1.73
N THR A 379 -5.21 24.95 2.49
CA THR A 379 -4.99 25.24 3.91
C THR A 379 -3.60 25.76 4.24
N GLN A 380 -2.70 25.80 3.28
CA GLN A 380 -1.34 26.29 3.49
C GLN A 380 -1.32 27.75 3.97
N GLY A 381 -0.59 28.02 5.05
CA GLY A 381 -0.48 29.37 5.63
C GLY A 381 -1.68 29.85 6.42
N ILE A 382 -2.66 28.97 6.71
CA ILE A 382 -3.88 29.30 7.45
C ILE A 382 -3.84 28.63 8.84
N ASP A 383 -4.42 29.30 9.84
CA ASP A 383 -4.55 28.72 11.18
C ASP A 383 -5.36 27.40 11.17
N SER A 384 -4.96 26.44 12.01
CA SER A 384 -5.53 25.09 12.06
C SER A 384 -7.06 25.05 12.23
N LYS A 385 -7.63 26.01 12.95
CA LYS A 385 -9.09 26.08 13.15
C LYS A 385 -9.82 26.57 11.90
N GLU A 386 -9.25 27.57 11.24
CA GLU A 386 -9.79 28.08 9.97
C GLU A 386 -9.59 27.04 8.84
N ALA A 387 -8.45 26.38 8.82
CA ALA A 387 -8.17 25.27 7.90
C ALA A 387 -9.24 24.17 8.01
N LEU A 388 -9.58 23.72 9.21
CA LEU A 388 -10.65 22.74 9.43
C LEU A 388 -12.01 23.23 8.91
N ARG A 389 -12.36 24.51 9.13
CA ARG A 389 -13.63 25.08 8.59
C ARG A 389 -13.65 25.06 7.06
N LYS A 390 -12.54 25.42 6.41
CA LYS A 390 -12.42 25.38 4.97
C LYS A 390 -12.55 23.94 4.44
N LEU A 391 -11.87 22.98 5.05
CA LEU A 391 -11.96 21.58 4.63
C LEU A 391 -13.35 20.99 4.83
N GLN A 392 -14.06 21.35 5.89
CA GLN A 392 -15.47 20.97 6.10
C GLN A 392 -16.38 21.48 4.99
N ALA A 393 -16.15 22.70 4.47
CA ALA A 393 -16.87 23.22 3.31
C ALA A 393 -16.53 22.46 2.02
N VAL A 394 -15.31 21.95 1.89
CA VAL A 394 -14.90 21.08 0.76
C VAL A 394 -15.55 19.70 0.87
N VAL A 395 -15.63 19.12 2.07
CA VAL A 395 -16.34 17.83 2.32
C VAL A 395 -17.80 17.92 1.89
N ALA A 396 -18.47 19.05 2.11
CA ALA A 396 -19.84 19.24 1.67
C ALA A 396 -20.01 19.08 0.14
N LYS A 397 -18.94 19.40 -0.63
CA LYS A 397 -18.93 19.25 -2.10
C LYS A 397 -18.48 17.83 -2.54
N ARG A 398 -17.61 17.19 -1.76
CA ARG A 398 -17.04 15.87 -2.03
C ARG A 398 -17.20 14.96 -0.79
N PRO A 399 -18.43 14.54 -0.46
CA PRO A 399 -18.72 13.83 0.80
C PRO A 399 -18.11 12.43 0.87
N ASN A 400 -17.82 11.80 -0.28
CA ASN A 400 -17.26 10.44 -0.38
C ASN A 400 -15.74 10.43 -0.61
N ASP A 401 -15.06 11.57 -0.39
CA ASP A 401 -13.60 11.67 -0.55
C ASP A 401 -12.90 11.11 0.70
N VAL A 402 -12.25 9.94 0.53
CA VAL A 402 -11.51 9.23 1.59
C VAL A 402 -10.32 10.06 2.04
N GLY A 403 -9.49 10.54 1.11
CA GLY A 403 -8.27 11.28 1.44
C GLY A 403 -8.54 12.57 2.20
N LEU A 404 -9.58 13.31 1.79
CA LEU A 404 -10.03 14.52 2.47
C LEU A 404 -10.56 14.22 3.88
N THR A 405 -11.37 13.17 4.04
CA THR A 405 -11.90 12.74 5.35
C THR A 405 -10.76 12.35 6.29
N LEU A 406 -9.79 11.56 5.82
CA LEU A 406 -8.63 11.17 6.62
C LEU A 406 -7.76 12.37 7.01
N THR A 407 -7.62 13.38 6.13
CA THR A 407 -6.91 14.63 6.44
C THR A 407 -7.59 15.37 7.60
N ILE A 408 -8.93 15.48 7.60
CA ILE A 408 -9.68 16.12 8.69
C ILE A 408 -9.52 15.33 9.99
N VAL A 409 -9.64 14.00 9.94
CA VAL A 409 -9.42 13.12 11.10
C VAL A 409 -8.03 13.34 11.68
N GLN A 410 -7.00 13.39 10.85
CA GLN A 410 -5.62 13.64 11.29
C GLN A 410 -5.48 15.01 11.95
N MET A 411 -6.01 16.06 11.34
CA MET A 411 -5.96 17.42 11.92
C MET A 411 -6.69 17.50 13.28
N GLN A 412 -7.83 16.82 13.42
CA GLN A 412 -8.55 16.74 14.69
C GLN A 412 -7.76 15.98 15.75
N LEU A 413 -7.06 14.89 15.37
CA LEU A 413 -6.17 14.14 16.27
C LEU A 413 -4.98 14.99 16.73
N GLN A 414 -4.36 15.75 15.82
CA GLN A 414 -3.27 16.69 16.16
C GLN A 414 -3.73 17.76 17.15
N GLN A 415 -5.00 18.16 17.07
CA GLN A 415 -5.62 19.08 18.04
C GLN A 415 -6.11 18.38 19.32
N GLN A 416 -5.76 17.13 19.55
CA GLN A 416 -6.21 16.31 20.69
C GLN A 416 -7.74 16.13 20.77
N GLN A 417 -8.43 16.24 19.64
CA GLN A 417 -9.90 16.11 19.56
C GLN A 417 -10.30 14.69 19.08
N ALA A 418 -9.84 13.67 19.78
CA ALA A 418 -10.07 12.28 19.39
C ALA A 418 -11.56 11.91 19.27
N GLY A 419 -12.42 12.51 20.08
CA GLY A 419 -13.89 12.33 19.98
C GLY A 419 -14.46 12.87 18.67
N ALA A 420 -14.06 14.07 18.24
CA ALA A 420 -14.46 14.67 16.97
C ALA A 420 -13.93 13.85 15.78
N ALA A 421 -12.68 13.40 15.86
CA ALA A 421 -12.07 12.55 14.86
C ALA A 421 -12.86 11.22 14.66
N LEU A 422 -13.23 10.56 15.76
CA LEU A 422 -14.07 9.36 15.70
C LEU A 422 -15.44 9.66 15.09
N THR A 423 -16.09 10.75 15.49
CA THR A 423 -17.39 11.13 14.95
C THR A 423 -17.32 11.40 13.44
N THR A 424 -16.29 12.13 12.99
CA THR A 424 -16.07 12.41 11.57
C THR A 424 -15.90 11.09 10.78
N LEU A 425 -15.06 10.17 11.27
CA LEU A 425 -14.83 8.90 10.64
C LEU A 425 -16.08 8.01 10.62
N THR A 426 -16.77 7.87 11.77
CA THR A 426 -17.98 7.02 11.85
C THR A 426 -19.11 7.56 10.98
N THR A 427 -19.29 8.89 10.90
CA THR A 427 -20.29 9.49 9.99
C THR A 427 -19.97 9.20 8.52
N PHE A 428 -18.70 9.29 8.14
CA PHE A 428 -18.24 8.94 6.80
C PHE A 428 -18.49 7.46 6.50
N LEU A 429 -18.08 6.56 7.39
CA LEU A 429 -18.26 5.12 7.25
C LEU A 429 -19.74 4.72 7.16
N SER A 430 -20.61 5.32 7.99
CA SER A 430 -22.05 5.06 7.95
C SER A 430 -22.70 5.53 6.65
N ARG A 431 -22.20 6.62 6.05
CA ARG A 431 -22.66 7.09 4.74
C ARG A 431 -22.35 6.07 3.65
N LEU A 432 -21.11 5.54 3.63
CA LEU A 432 -20.72 4.52 2.66
C LEU A 432 -21.47 3.20 2.88
N GLU A 433 -21.75 2.83 4.14
CA GLU A 433 -22.51 1.63 4.48
C GLU A 433 -23.97 1.72 4.03
N SER A 434 -24.54 2.93 3.99
CA SER A 434 -25.92 3.17 3.53
C SER A 434 -26.06 3.28 2.01
N SER A 435 -24.95 3.29 1.27
CA SER A 435 -24.97 3.32 -0.20
C SER A 435 -25.39 1.97 -0.77
N ALA A 436 -26.10 1.98 -1.88
CA ALA A 436 -26.46 0.77 -2.62
C ALA A 436 -25.32 0.29 -3.55
N GLU A 437 -24.27 1.11 -3.75
CA GLU A 437 -23.17 0.78 -4.64
C GLU A 437 -22.17 -0.17 -3.97
N VAL A 438 -21.79 -1.20 -4.72
CA VAL A 438 -20.83 -2.22 -4.27
C VAL A 438 -19.47 -1.60 -3.98
N ASN A 439 -19.00 -0.68 -4.82
CA ASN A 439 -17.72 0.00 -4.66
C ASN A 439 -17.66 0.79 -3.34
N ASP A 440 -18.75 1.43 -2.94
CA ASP A 440 -18.82 2.22 -1.70
C ASP A 440 -18.66 1.32 -0.48
N THR A 441 -19.31 0.15 -0.50
CA THR A 441 -19.21 -0.85 0.58
C THR A 441 -17.85 -1.55 0.59
N ASP A 442 -17.22 -1.80 -0.55
CA ASP A 442 -15.85 -2.33 -0.62
C ASP A 442 -14.85 -1.36 0.00
N VAL A 443 -14.96 -0.07 -0.32
CA VAL A 443 -14.14 0.98 0.30
C VAL A 443 -14.44 1.12 1.79
N ARG A 444 -15.72 1.06 2.20
CA ARG A 444 -16.15 1.12 3.62
C ARG A 444 -15.46 0.04 4.47
N PHE A 445 -15.38 -1.17 3.96
CA PHE A 445 -14.78 -2.31 4.65
C PHE A 445 -13.32 -2.55 4.29
N SER A 446 -12.66 -1.60 3.63
CA SER A 446 -11.22 -1.71 3.35
C SER A 446 -10.41 -1.85 4.64
N PRO A 447 -9.38 -2.71 4.66
CA PRO A 447 -8.59 -3.02 5.88
C PRO A 447 -8.06 -1.78 6.59
N GLY A 448 -7.57 -0.79 5.83
CA GLY A 448 -7.01 0.44 6.40
C GLY A 448 -8.04 1.30 7.15
N LEU A 449 -9.25 1.47 6.59
CA LEU A 449 -10.31 2.25 7.24
C LEU A 449 -10.86 1.54 8.47
N VAL A 450 -11.03 0.21 8.40
CA VAL A 450 -11.46 -0.60 9.56
C VAL A 450 -10.41 -0.54 10.67
N ALA A 451 -9.13 -0.70 10.36
CA ALA A 451 -8.04 -0.63 11.32
C ALA A 451 -7.99 0.75 12.02
N LEU A 452 -8.17 1.83 11.26
CA LEU A 452 -8.23 3.18 11.83
C LEU A 452 -9.44 3.35 12.76
N ALA A 453 -10.63 2.90 12.35
CA ALA A 453 -11.83 2.97 13.18
C ALA A 453 -11.66 2.18 14.49
N VAL A 454 -11.15 0.95 14.40
CA VAL A 454 -10.85 0.10 15.56
C VAL A 454 -9.82 0.76 16.49
N SER A 455 -8.74 1.32 15.94
CA SER A 455 -7.72 2.02 16.73
C SER A 455 -8.29 3.21 17.49
N LEU A 456 -9.12 4.03 16.84
CA LEU A 456 -9.78 5.18 17.47
C LEU A 456 -10.79 4.75 18.53
N LEU A 457 -11.56 3.69 18.29
CA LEU A 457 -12.50 3.13 19.27
C LEU A 457 -11.78 2.60 20.51
N ARG A 458 -10.67 1.84 20.30
CA ARG A 458 -9.86 1.33 21.41
C ARG A 458 -9.19 2.46 22.21
N SER A 459 -8.68 3.49 21.54
CA SER A 459 -8.09 4.66 22.22
C SER A 459 -9.09 5.35 23.15
N GLN A 460 -10.38 5.26 22.85
CA GLN A 460 -11.48 5.76 23.66
C GLN A 460 -12.08 4.71 24.62
N LYS A 461 -11.44 3.55 24.78
CA LYS A 461 -11.89 2.43 25.62
C LYS A 461 -13.29 1.88 25.24
N ARG A 462 -13.63 1.95 23.95
CA ARG A 462 -14.89 1.45 23.38
C ARG A 462 -14.70 0.07 22.72
N ASP A 463 -14.19 -0.89 23.49
CA ASP A 463 -13.77 -2.21 22.98
C ASP A 463 -14.93 -3.02 22.36
N ALA A 464 -16.14 -2.92 22.94
CA ALA A 464 -17.33 -3.57 22.37
C ALA A 464 -17.67 -3.05 20.96
N SER A 465 -17.54 -1.74 20.74
CA SER A 465 -17.77 -1.14 19.42
C SER A 465 -16.64 -1.51 18.43
N ALA A 466 -15.39 -1.56 18.90
CA ALA A 466 -14.25 -1.99 18.11
C ALA A 466 -14.42 -3.44 17.62
N LYS A 467 -14.83 -4.36 18.52
CA LYS A 467 -15.15 -5.74 18.17
C LYS A 467 -16.29 -5.81 17.15
N ALA A 468 -17.37 -5.03 17.34
CA ALA A 468 -18.49 -5.02 16.40
C ALA A 468 -18.07 -4.57 14.99
N GLU A 469 -17.15 -3.60 14.86
CA GLU A 469 -16.61 -3.17 13.56
C GLU A 469 -15.77 -4.29 12.90
N ILE A 470 -14.96 -4.99 13.66
CA ILE A 470 -14.17 -6.13 13.15
C ILE A 470 -15.10 -7.24 12.65
N VAL A 471 -16.12 -7.58 13.43
CA VAL A 471 -17.11 -8.61 13.07
C VAL A 471 -17.84 -8.26 11.77
N LYS A 472 -18.33 -7.03 11.65
CA LYS A 472 -18.99 -6.56 10.42
C LYS A 472 -18.08 -6.67 9.20
N ALA A 473 -16.82 -6.24 9.33
CA ALA A 473 -15.85 -6.29 8.25
C ALA A 473 -15.53 -7.76 7.86
N ALA A 474 -15.36 -8.65 8.84
CA ALA A 474 -15.12 -10.07 8.58
C ALA A 474 -16.30 -10.72 7.85
N GLN A 475 -17.54 -10.49 8.31
CA GLN A 475 -18.76 -11.01 7.68
C GLN A 475 -18.90 -10.52 6.24
N TYR A 476 -18.61 -9.23 6.00
CA TYR A 476 -18.66 -8.66 4.67
C TYR A 476 -17.72 -9.38 3.69
N TRP A 477 -16.45 -9.57 4.10
CA TRP A 477 -15.44 -10.16 3.25
C TRP A 477 -15.50 -11.69 3.16
N GLN A 478 -16.13 -12.37 4.12
CA GLN A 478 -16.34 -13.82 4.02
C GLN A 478 -17.21 -14.22 2.83
N SER A 479 -18.20 -13.40 2.51
CA SER A 479 -19.16 -13.67 1.43
C SER A 479 -18.65 -13.29 0.03
N ARG A 480 -17.47 -12.67 -0.09
CA ARG A 480 -16.96 -12.12 -1.36
C ARG A 480 -15.60 -12.69 -1.73
N PRO A 481 -15.35 -12.98 -3.02
CA PRO A 481 -14.02 -13.27 -3.50
C PRO A 481 -13.18 -11.98 -3.40
N SER A 482 -12.11 -11.99 -2.63
CA SER A 482 -11.27 -10.81 -2.45
C SER A 482 -9.83 -11.22 -2.31
N GLN A 483 -8.97 -10.63 -3.13
CA GLN A 483 -7.54 -10.94 -3.17
C GLN A 483 -6.69 -10.19 -2.13
N SER A 484 -7.22 -9.16 -1.45
CA SER A 484 -6.37 -8.25 -0.66
C SER A 484 -6.72 -8.13 0.83
N VAL A 485 -7.61 -8.95 1.36
CA VAL A 485 -8.12 -8.81 2.75
C VAL A 485 -7.58 -9.85 3.73
N GLY A 486 -6.57 -10.63 3.37
CA GLY A 486 -6.01 -11.68 4.23
C GLY A 486 -5.58 -11.15 5.60
N SER A 487 -4.95 -9.98 5.68
CA SER A 487 -4.56 -9.36 6.95
C SER A 487 -5.75 -9.00 7.85
N LEU A 488 -6.85 -8.50 7.26
CA LEU A 488 -8.07 -8.19 8.01
C LEU A 488 -8.73 -9.45 8.55
N LEU A 489 -8.84 -10.51 7.73
CA LEU A 489 -9.41 -11.79 8.15
C LEU A 489 -8.58 -12.46 9.23
N LEU A 490 -7.24 -12.35 9.15
CA LEU A 490 -6.31 -12.82 10.17
C LEU A 490 -6.54 -12.11 11.51
N GLU A 491 -6.51 -10.78 11.51
CA GLU A 491 -6.74 -9.99 12.73
C GLU A 491 -8.14 -10.17 13.30
N ALA A 492 -9.15 -10.28 12.42
CA ALA A 492 -10.52 -10.57 12.84
C ALA A 492 -10.62 -11.95 13.50
N GLY A 493 -9.99 -12.96 12.91
CA GLY A 493 -9.92 -14.31 13.48
C GLY A 493 -9.26 -14.32 14.86
N ILE A 494 -8.10 -13.68 15.00
CA ILE A 494 -7.37 -13.57 16.27
C ILE A 494 -8.20 -12.84 17.34
N GLU A 495 -8.85 -11.74 16.99
CA GLU A 495 -9.67 -10.97 17.93
C GLU A 495 -10.92 -11.74 18.37
N LEU A 496 -11.55 -12.46 17.44
CA LEU A 496 -12.72 -13.30 17.73
C LEU A 496 -12.38 -14.51 18.59
N MET A 497 -11.19 -15.10 18.42
CA MET A 497 -10.70 -16.20 19.26
C MET A 497 -10.47 -15.81 20.73
N ARG A 498 -10.29 -14.51 21.03
CA ARG A 498 -10.25 -14.02 22.42
C ARG A 498 -11.60 -14.10 23.13
N SER A 499 -12.67 -14.36 22.40
CA SER A 499 -14.02 -14.51 22.93
C SER A 499 -14.27 -15.95 23.33
N SER A 500 -15.03 -16.14 24.41
CA SER A 500 -15.49 -17.47 24.84
C SER A 500 -16.85 -17.87 24.25
N LYS A 501 -17.41 -17.07 23.33
CA LYS A 501 -18.70 -17.32 22.69
C LYS A 501 -18.52 -18.26 21.50
N SER A 502 -19.37 -19.28 21.40
CA SER A 502 -19.34 -20.25 20.30
C SER A 502 -19.51 -19.58 18.92
N ASP A 503 -20.40 -18.60 18.81
CA ASP A 503 -20.68 -17.89 17.57
C ASP A 503 -19.45 -17.11 17.08
N ASP A 504 -18.71 -16.49 18.00
CA ASP A 504 -17.46 -15.78 17.69
C ASP A 504 -16.38 -16.75 17.22
N LEU A 505 -16.28 -17.94 17.84
CA LEU A 505 -15.32 -18.99 17.44
C LEU A 505 -15.66 -19.58 16.06
N LEU A 506 -16.93 -19.79 15.76
CA LEU A 506 -17.36 -20.24 14.43
C LEU A 506 -17.03 -19.20 13.34
N LEU A 507 -17.25 -17.92 13.64
CA LEU A 507 -16.91 -16.82 12.73
C LEU A 507 -15.39 -16.69 12.55
N ALA A 508 -14.60 -16.90 13.61
CA ALA A 508 -13.15 -16.97 13.53
C ALA A 508 -12.70 -18.13 12.63
N GLY A 509 -13.27 -19.32 12.84
CA GLY A 509 -12.99 -20.49 12.01
C GLY A 509 -13.28 -20.25 10.54
N ALA A 510 -14.44 -19.63 10.22
CA ALA A 510 -14.79 -19.28 8.84
C ALA A 510 -13.81 -18.26 8.22
N SER A 511 -13.29 -17.33 9.02
CA SER A 511 -12.27 -16.36 8.56
C SER A 511 -10.94 -17.04 8.25
N PHE A 512 -10.49 -17.97 9.11
CA PHE A 512 -9.27 -18.74 8.88
C PHE A 512 -9.42 -19.75 7.74
N ASP A 513 -10.60 -20.38 7.55
CA ASP A 513 -10.88 -21.27 6.43
C ASP A 513 -10.74 -20.54 5.09
N LYS A 514 -11.31 -19.34 5.01
CA LYS A 514 -11.14 -18.50 3.82
C LYS A 514 -9.67 -18.11 3.60
N LEU A 515 -8.97 -17.70 4.65
CA LEU A 515 -7.55 -17.36 4.58
C LEU A 515 -6.71 -18.56 4.11
N PHE A 516 -7.01 -19.76 4.60
CA PHE A 516 -6.31 -20.98 4.21
C PHE A 516 -6.54 -21.34 2.72
N ARG A 517 -7.76 -21.12 2.20
CA ARG A 517 -8.07 -21.34 0.78
C ARG A 517 -7.37 -20.31 -0.13
N GLU A 518 -7.28 -19.07 0.30
CA GLU A 518 -6.62 -17.98 -0.45
C GLU A 518 -5.09 -18.08 -0.38
N GLN A 519 -4.56 -18.53 0.74
CA GLN A 519 -3.12 -18.69 1.00
C GLN A 519 -2.82 -20.16 1.29
N GLN A 520 -2.82 -21.00 0.26
CA GLN A 520 -2.57 -22.43 0.40
C GLN A 520 -1.23 -22.66 1.16
N GLY A 521 -1.31 -23.40 2.28
CA GLY A 521 -0.15 -23.73 3.10
C GLY A 521 0.20 -22.74 4.22
N SER A 522 -0.65 -21.74 4.52
CA SER A 522 -0.43 -20.83 5.65
C SER A 522 -0.53 -21.58 6.99
N GLU A 523 0.59 -21.74 7.68
CA GLU A 523 0.65 -22.34 9.03
C GLU A 523 -0.20 -21.57 10.04
N VAL A 524 -0.21 -20.23 9.93
CA VAL A 524 -1.00 -19.36 10.82
C VAL A 524 -2.49 -19.58 10.62
N ALA A 525 -2.96 -19.74 9.38
CA ALA A 525 -4.36 -20.06 9.11
C ALA A 525 -4.73 -21.45 9.61
N SER A 526 -3.82 -22.44 9.43
CA SER A 526 -4.00 -23.80 9.97
C SER A 526 -4.08 -23.81 11.51
N ALA A 527 -3.18 -23.07 12.16
CA ALA A 527 -3.20 -22.91 13.63
C ALA A 527 -4.50 -22.24 14.11
N GLY A 528 -4.95 -21.22 13.39
CA GLY A 528 -6.21 -20.53 13.67
C GLY A 528 -7.43 -21.47 13.53
N LEU A 529 -7.47 -22.31 12.50
CA LEU A 529 -8.52 -23.33 12.30
C LEU A 529 -8.54 -24.36 13.44
N VAL A 530 -7.35 -24.89 13.79
CA VAL A 530 -7.22 -25.82 14.92
C VAL A 530 -7.75 -25.18 16.20
N ALA A 531 -7.32 -23.95 16.51
CA ALA A 531 -7.74 -23.26 17.73
C ALA A 531 -9.26 -22.92 17.74
N ALA A 532 -9.83 -22.56 16.60
CA ALA A 532 -11.24 -22.20 16.50
C ALA A 532 -12.18 -23.41 16.61
N TYR A 533 -11.80 -24.53 16.00
CA TYR A 533 -12.65 -25.73 15.93
C TYR A 533 -12.30 -26.82 16.95
N ALA A 534 -11.24 -26.66 17.75
CA ALA A 534 -10.78 -27.67 18.71
C ALA A 534 -11.88 -28.15 19.67
N ALA A 535 -12.79 -27.29 20.08
CA ALA A 535 -13.87 -27.61 20.99
C ALA A 535 -15.19 -28.07 20.29
N SER A 536 -15.34 -27.82 18.97
CA SER A 536 -16.61 -27.99 18.26
C SER A 536 -16.58 -29.06 17.18
N ASP A 537 -15.48 -29.23 16.44
CA ASP A 537 -15.39 -30.13 15.29
C ASP A 537 -13.99 -30.75 15.15
N ALA A 538 -13.84 -31.95 15.74
CA ALA A 538 -12.57 -32.68 15.69
C ALA A 538 -12.19 -33.16 14.27
N SER A 539 -13.14 -33.28 13.33
CA SER A 539 -12.87 -33.76 11.97
C SER A 539 -12.08 -32.71 11.18
N LYS A 540 -12.45 -31.45 11.30
CA LYS A 540 -11.74 -30.32 10.68
C LYS A 540 -10.36 -30.06 11.28
N VAL A 541 -10.18 -30.40 12.56
CA VAL A 541 -8.92 -30.17 13.27
C VAL A 541 -7.82 -31.11 12.81
N ARG A 542 -8.12 -32.39 12.56
CA ARG A 542 -7.10 -33.40 12.24
C ARG A 542 -6.26 -33.05 11.03
N GLU A 543 -6.90 -32.67 9.95
CA GLU A 543 -6.20 -32.36 8.69
C GLU A 543 -5.19 -31.21 8.82
N HIS A 544 -5.53 -30.23 9.66
CA HIS A 544 -4.68 -29.06 9.88
C HIS A 544 -3.67 -29.25 10.98
N ALA A 545 -3.97 -30.06 12.02
CA ALA A 545 -3.07 -30.34 13.14
C ALA A 545 -1.80 -31.08 12.70
N ASP A 546 -1.94 -32.02 11.76
CA ASP A 546 -0.81 -32.80 11.23
C ASP A 546 0.16 -31.96 10.39
N ARG A 547 -0.25 -30.78 9.94
CA ARG A 547 0.58 -29.82 9.16
C ARG A 547 1.35 -28.86 10.06
N LEU A 548 0.99 -28.73 11.33
CA LEU A 548 1.63 -27.78 12.23
C LEU A 548 2.92 -28.36 12.79
N PRO A 549 3.99 -27.52 12.91
CA PRO A 549 5.20 -27.94 13.58
C PRO A 549 4.90 -28.27 15.05
N PRO A 550 5.56 -29.27 15.62
CA PRO A 550 5.37 -29.60 17.04
C PRO A 550 5.77 -28.41 17.92
N VAL A 551 5.00 -28.18 18.99
CA VAL A 551 5.20 -27.02 19.88
C VAL A 551 6.62 -27.00 20.47
N HIS A 552 7.22 -28.16 20.66
CA HIS A 552 8.60 -28.27 21.15
C HIS A 552 9.61 -27.58 20.21
N ASP A 553 9.42 -27.70 18.89
CA ASP A 553 10.32 -27.10 17.92
C ASP A 553 10.14 -25.58 17.87
N LEU A 554 8.91 -25.09 18.06
CA LEU A 554 8.61 -23.65 18.08
C LEU A 554 9.18 -22.94 19.30
N ILE A 555 9.33 -23.63 20.45
CA ILE A 555 9.88 -23.06 21.69
C ILE A 555 11.34 -23.45 21.90
N SER A 556 11.92 -24.29 21.05
CA SER A 556 13.32 -24.68 21.14
C SER A 556 14.22 -23.43 20.99
N GLY A 557 15.07 -23.18 21.94
CA GLY A 557 15.95 -22.01 21.97
C GLY A 557 15.34 -20.73 22.57
N ILE A 558 14.09 -20.76 23.04
CA ILE A 558 13.49 -19.65 23.79
C ILE A 558 13.65 -19.91 25.29
N ASP A 559 14.41 -19.06 25.96
CA ASP A 559 14.52 -19.09 27.44
C ASP A 559 13.27 -18.43 28.05
N VAL A 560 12.24 -19.24 28.28
CA VAL A 560 10.94 -18.79 28.82
C VAL A 560 11.12 -18.26 30.25
N ASP A 561 11.98 -18.87 31.05
CA ASP A 561 12.24 -18.47 32.44
C ASP A 561 13.00 -17.13 32.47
N GLY A 562 13.93 -16.91 31.55
CA GLY A 562 14.62 -15.64 31.36
C GLY A 562 13.66 -14.52 30.94
N LEU A 563 12.67 -14.80 30.07
CA LEU A 563 11.63 -13.84 29.70
C LEU A 563 10.73 -13.46 30.89
N PHE A 564 10.34 -14.43 31.73
CA PHE A 564 9.58 -14.13 32.94
C PHE A 564 10.40 -13.33 33.96
N ALA A 565 11.67 -13.66 34.11
CA ALA A 565 12.59 -12.92 35.00
C ALA A 565 12.82 -11.49 34.52
N ALA A 566 12.82 -11.25 33.21
CA ALA A 566 12.88 -9.91 32.60
C ALA A 566 11.59 -9.09 32.76
N GLY A 567 10.53 -9.64 33.36
CA GLY A 567 9.30 -8.93 33.65
C GLY A 567 8.32 -8.82 32.46
N ILE A 568 8.48 -9.66 31.46
CA ILE A 568 7.48 -9.77 30.38
C ILE A 568 6.24 -10.43 30.97
N VAL A 569 5.20 -9.61 31.19
CA VAL A 569 3.93 -10.08 31.73
C VAL A 569 3.26 -10.94 30.66
N ALA A 570 3.03 -12.22 30.98
CA ALA A 570 2.13 -13.04 30.16
C ALA A 570 0.81 -12.32 29.99
N THR A 571 0.35 -12.15 28.76
CA THR A 571 -0.96 -11.56 28.46
C THR A 571 -1.98 -12.35 29.31
N PRO A 572 -2.78 -11.72 30.16
CA PRO A 572 -3.73 -12.47 30.96
C PRO A 572 -4.72 -13.09 29.97
N GLY A 573 -4.54 -14.34 29.66
CA GLY A 573 -5.57 -15.18 29.05
C GLY A 573 -6.82 -14.93 29.87
N GLY A 574 -7.92 -14.57 29.17
CA GLY A 574 -9.15 -14.06 29.75
C GLY A 574 -9.45 -14.71 31.09
N ALA A 575 -9.61 -13.92 32.13
CA ALA A 575 -9.82 -14.38 33.48
C ALA A 575 -10.99 -15.35 33.49
N VAL A 576 -10.71 -16.63 33.38
CA VAL A 576 -11.62 -17.68 33.81
C VAL A 576 -11.82 -17.37 35.30
N SER A 577 -12.99 -16.80 35.61
CA SER A 577 -13.45 -16.67 36.98
C SER A 577 -13.38 -18.05 37.62
N LYS A 578 -12.25 -18.37 38.24
CA LYS A 578 -12.15 -19.52 39.13
C LYS A 578 -13.08 -19.24 40.31
N LYS A 579 -14.33 -19.67 40.17
CA LYS A 579 -15.13 -19.94 41.36
C LYS A 579 -14.31 -20.89 42.21
N ARG A 580 -13.81 -20.39 43.34
CA ARG A 580 -13.20 -21.27 44.36
C ARG A 580 -14.22 -22.33 44.71
N PRO A 581 -13.83 -23.62 44.73
CA PRO A 581 -14.70 -24.65 45.28
C PRO A 581 -14.94 -24.30 46.76
N ALA A 582 -16.19 -24.33 47.15
CA ALA A 582 -16.59 -24.25 48.55
C ALA A 582 -16.06 -25.48 49.24
N THR A 583 -14.99 -25.33 50.04
CA THR A 583 -14.61 -26.29 51.07
C THR A 583 -15.39 -25.92 52.31
N GLU A 584 -16.34 -26.79 52.66
CA GLU A 584 -16.89 -26.86 54.00
C GLU A 584 -15.79 -27.26 54.97
N GLU A 585 -15.90 -26.67 56.16
CA GLU A 585 -15.24 -26.93 57.43
C GLU A 585 -14.19 -25.90 57.88
N GLY A 586 -14.51 -25.34 59.05
CA GLY A 586 -13.58 -24.62 59.91
C GLY A 586 -14.01 -23.21 60.28
N ASN A 587 -14.86 -23.08 61.31
CA ASN A 587 -15.08 -21.89 62.13
C ASN A 587 -13.75 -21.25 62.52
N ALA A 588 -13.40 -20.14 61.92
CA ALA A 588 -12.46 -19.20 62.52
C ALA A 588 -12.88 -17.79 62.08
N GLU A 589 -13.30 -17.01 63.03
CA GLU A 589 -13.66 -15.58 62.94
C GLU A 589 -12.54 -14.80 62.22
N ARG A 590 -12.72 -14.54 60.94
CA ARG A 590 -11.93 -13.53 60.22
C ARG A 590 -12.71 -12.22 60.23
N ALA A 591 -12.34 -11.37 61.18
CA ALA A 591 -12.75 -9.98 61.24
C ALA A 591 -12.57 -9.33 59.85
N THR A 592 -13.70 -9.10 59.16
CA THR A 592 -13.74 -8.26 57.99
C THR A 592 -13.27 -6.87 58.35
N LYS A 593 -12.13 -6.44 57.82
CA LYS A 593 -11.71 -5.03 57.91
C LYS A 593 -12.74 -4.19 57.11
N ARG A 594 -13.82 -3.76 57.83
CA ARG A 594 -14.71 -2.72 57.35
C ARG A 594 -13.87 -1.44 57.17
N ARG A 595 -13.74 -0.95 55.95
CA ARG A 595 -13.24 0.40 55.67
C ARG A 595 -14.00 1.37 56.55
N ARG A 596 -13.34 1.92 57.58
CA ARG A 596 -13.91 2.99 58.40
C ARG A 596 -14.29 4.13 57.46
N ARG A 597 -15.62 4.35 57.27
CA ARG A 597 -16.13 5.55 56.63
C ARG A 597 -15.72 6.75 57.44
N LYS A 598 -15.00 7.67 56.84
CA LYS A 598 -14.65 8.94 57.49
C LYS A 598 -15.96 9.65 57.86
N LEU A 599 -16.23 9.79 59.14
CA LEU A 599 -17.36 10.56 59.66
C LEU A 599 -17.17 12.04 59.33
N PRO A 600 -18.25 12.82 59.08
CA PRO A 600 -18.15 14.27 58.87
C PRO A 600 -17.50 14.99 60.03
N LYS A 601 -16.67 16.01 59.75
CA LYS A 601 -15.93 16.78 60.78
C LYS A 601 -16.80 17.41 61.88
N ASN A 602 -18.10 17.56 61.66
CA ASN A 602 -19.07 18.22 62.58
C ASN A 602 -20.15 17.24 63.08
N LEU A 603 -19.81 15.97 63.25
CA LEU A 603 -20.75 15.01 63.82
C LEU A 603 -20.81 15.19 65.34
N VAL A 604 -22.01 15.52 65.83
CA VAL A 604 -22.30 15.53 67.25
C VAL A 604 -22.91 14.18 67.64
N GLU A 605 -22.31 13.50 68.63
CA GLU A 605 -22.80 12.18 69.08
C GLU A 605 -24.25 12.31 69.57
N GLY A 606 -25.11 11.42 69.11
CA GLY A 606 -26.56 11.40 69.46
C GLY A 606 -27.51 12.11 68.48
N LYS A 607 -27.02 12.81 67.46
CA LYS A 607 -27.89 13.47 66.48
C LYS A 607 -27.82 12.77 65.13
N ALA A 608 -28.95 12.29 64.60
CA ALA A 608 -29.00 11.68 63.28
C ALA A 608 -28.54 12.69 62.21
N PRO A 609 -27.62 12.33 61.33
CA PRO A 609 -27.14 13.22 60.28
C PRO A 609 -28.26 13.51 59.27
N ASP A 610 -28.35 14.78 58.84
CA ASP A 610 -29.32 15.25 57.86
C ASP A 610 -29.29 14.34 56.59
N PRO A 611 -30.42 13.73 56.22
CA PRO A 611 -30.52 12.85 55.06
C PRO A 611 -30.26 13.60 53.74
N GLU A 612 -30.45 14.92 53.67
CA GLU A 612 -30.25 15.77 52.50
C GLU A 612 -28.83 16.38 52.43
N ARG A 613 -27.91 15.96 53.32
CA ARG A 613 -26.54 16.53 53.37
C ARG A 613 -25.74 16.39 52.09
N TRP A 614 -26.14 15.50 51.20
CA TRP A 614 -25.49 15.24 49.90
C TRP A 614 -25.99 16.19 48.79
N LEU A 615 -27.14 16.87 49.00
CA LEU A 615 -27.66 17.89 48.08
C LEU A 615 -26.92 19.22 48.26
N PRO A 616 -26.74 20.01 47.19
CA PRO A 616 -26.27 21.39 47.27
C PRO A 616 -27.14 22.18 48.23
N LEU A 617 -26.55 23.13 48.96
CA LEU A 617 -27.25 23.91 50.00
C LEU A 617 -28.54 24.59 49.51
N ARG A 618 -28.64 24.95 48.24
CA ARG A 618 -29.82 25.59 47.63
C ARG A 618 -30.98 24.65 47.39
N ASP A 619 -30.69 23.36 47.27
CA ASP A 619 -31.65 22.31 46.88
C ASP A 619 -32.16 21.53 48.10
N ARG A 620 -31.72 21.90 49.34
CA ARG A 620 -32.18 21.29 50.59
C ARG A 620 -33.49 21.86 51.02
N ALA A 621 -34.39 21.03 51.49
CA ALA A 621 -35.70 21.43 52.03
C ALA A 621 -35.58 22.45 53.18
N SER A 622 -34.47 22.45 53.92
CA SER A 622 -34.16 23.37 55.01
C SER A 622 -33.55 24.70 54.55
N TYR A 623 -33.29 24.94 53.30
CA TYR A 623 -32.64 26.14 52.79
C TYR A 623 -33.58 27.31 52.71
N ARG A 624 -33.27 28.40 53.46
CA ARG A 624 -34.00 29.71 53.41
C ARG A 624 -33.03 30.77 52.86
N PRO A 625 -33.33 31.35 51.69
CA PRO A 625 -32.47 32.37 51.10
C PRO A 625 -32.51 33.64 51.92
N LYS A 626 -31.36 34.25 52.18
CA LYS A 626 -31.22 35.49 52.94
C LYS A 626 -31.53 36.71 52.06
N GLY A 627 -32.36 37.64 52.53
CA GLY A 627 -32.63 38.94 51.87
C GLY A 627 -34.07 39.12 51.40
N LYS A 628 -34.49 40.42 51.18
CA LYS A 628 -35.86 40.79 50.79
C LYS A 628 -36.39 40.10 49.54
N LYS A 629 -35.50 39.84 48.49
CA LYS A 629 -35.87 39.12 47.29
C LYS A 629 -35.99 37.60 47.52
N GLY A 630 -35.26 37.06 48.49
CA GLY A 630 -35.30 35.61 48.79
C GLY A 630 -36.58 35.26 49.62
N LYS A 631 -37.09 36.16 50.45
CA LYS A 631 -38.33 35.91 51.14
C LYS A 631 -39.56 35.86 50.24
N LYS A 632 -39.59 36.65 49.16
CA LYS A 632 -40.69 36.63 48.17
C LYS A 632 -40.74 35.33 47.40
N ARG A 633 -39.57 34.76 47.02
CA ARG A 633 -39.47 33.50 46.32
C ARG A 633 -39.78 32.27 47.18
N ALA A 634 -39.48 32.33 48.45
CA ALA A 634 -39.84 31.27 49.41
C ALA A 634 -41.32 31.19 49.69
N GLY A 635 -42.05 32.33 49.59
CA GLY A 635 -43.52 32.39 49.76
C GLY A 635 -44.27 31.84 48.53
N GLU A 636 -43.68 31.96 47.33
CA GLU A 636 -44.25 31.45 46.08
C GLU A 636 -44.04 29.92 45.90
N ALA A 637 -43.03 29.37 46.57
CA ALA A 637 -42.73 27.91 46.47
C ALA A 637 -43.49 27.04 47.46
N THR A 638 -44.22 27.65 48.41
CA THR A 638 -44.99 26.96 49.50
C THR A 638 -46.51 26.86 49.22
N GLN A 639 -47.00 27.50 48.15
CA GLN A 639 -48.37 27.25 47.71
C GLN A 639 -48.34 26.22 46.59
N GLY A 640 -48.82 25.01 46.85
CA GLY A 640 -49.04 23.96 45.85
C GLY A 640 -49.88 24.49 44.71
N GLY A 641 -49.29 24.91 43.65
CA GLY A 641 -49.96 25.33 42.44
C GLY A 641 -50.70 24.16 41.86
N ILE A 642 -52.00 24.28 41.71
CA ILE A 642 -52.84 23.38 40.90
C ILE A 642 -52.25 23.40 39.46
N VAL A 643 -51.75 22.28 39.01
CA VAL A 643 -51.33 22.09 37.60
C VAL A 643 -52.60 22.24 36.76
N LYS A 644 -52.69 23.30 35.95
CA LYS A 644 -53.77 23.45 35.00
C LYS A 644 -53.67 22.33 34.01
N GLU A 645 -54.76 21.60 33.80
CA GLU A 645 -54.90 20.45 32.89
C GLU A 645 -54.50 20.74 31.42
N GLU A 646 -54.35 22.02 31.06
CA GLU A 646 -53.94 22.46 29.75
C GLU A 646 -52.45 22.25 29.41
N GLU A 647 -51.58 22.04 30.40
CA GLU A 647 -50.14 21.80 30.15
C GLU A 647 -49.78 20.31 29.93
N THR A 648 -50.69 19.40 30.23
CA THR A 648 -50.45 17.94 30.05
C THR A 648 -50.85 17.38 28.67
N LEU A 649 -51.61 18.18 27.89
CA LEU A 649 -52.05 17.78 26.55
C LEU A 649 -51.04 18.10 25.42
N GLY A 650 -49.97 18.84 25.72
CA GLY A 650 -48.92 19.22 24.76
C GLY A 650 -47.83 18.15 24.52
N LEU A 651 -47.87 17.00 25.25
CA LEU A 651 -46.79 16.00 25.24
C LEU A 651 -47.08 14.73 24.42
N VAL A 652 -48.29 14.65 23.81
CA VAL A 652 -48.62 13.50 22.96
C VAL A 652 -49.17 13.97 21.62
N GLY A 653 -48.37 13.86 20.58
CA GLY A 653 -48.82 13.88 19.19
C GLY A 653 -48.29 15.05 18.35
N GLY A 654 -47.53 14.62 17.38
CA GLY A 654 -46.79 15.42 16.43
C GLY A 654 -47.55 16.34 15.50
N GLY A 655 -46.79 17.13 14.80
CA GLY A 655 -47.20 17.79 13.58
C GLY A 655 -47.15 19.34 13.66
N GLY A 656 -46.22 19.89 12.89
CA GLY A 656 -45.85 21.27 12.81
C GLY A 656 -46.97 22.28 12.57
N VAL A 657 -46.66 23.49 12.89
CA VAL A 657 -46.95 24.70 12.05
C VAL A 657 -46.04 25.83 12.52
N LYS A 658 -45.31 26.45 11.59
CA LYS A 658 -44.66 27.74 11.74
C LYS A 658 -45.66 28.83 12.02
N VAL A 659 -45.38 29.67 13.01
CA VAL A 659 -45.96 31.03 13.08
C VAL A 659 -44.80 32.00 13.33
N GLU A 660 -44.54 32.82 12.32
CA GLU A 660 -43.76 34.06 12.42
C GLU A 660 -44.40 35.00 13.45
N LYS A 661 -43.60 35.63 14.27
CA LYS A 661 -44.02 36.86 14.97
C LYS A 661 -43.00 37.95 14.80
N ALA A 662 -43.57 39.05 14.35
CA ALA A 662 -43.04 40.32 14.01
C ALA A 662 -42.20 41.01 15.10
N ALA A 663 -41.30 41.81 14.58
CA ALA A 663 -40.50 42.79 15.30
C ALA A 663 -41.36 43.97 15.82
N ALA A 664 -40.98 44.51 16.97
CA ALA A 664 -41.24 45.89 17.35
C ALA A 664 -40.40 46.30 18.59
N PRO A 665 -40.20 47.57 18.92
CA PRO A 665 -39.08 48.37 18.46
C PRO A 665 -38.17 48.85 19.64
N SER A 666 -37.06 49.45 19.21
CA SER A 666 -36.06 50.14 20.03
C SER A 666 -36.62 51.26 20.91
N SER A 667 -36.10 51.41 22.15
CA SER A 667 -36.02 52.72 22.78
C SER A 667 -34.64 52.92 23.40
N ASN A 668 -33.99 53.90 22.81
CA ASN A 668 -32.82 54.61 23.35
C ASN A 668 -33.04 55.10 24.78
N ASN A 669 -32.07 54.97 25.62
CA ASN A 669 -31.68 56.11 26.38
C ASN A 669 -30.24 56.12 26.89
N LYS A 670 -29.62 57.24 26.62
CA LYS A 670 -28.27 57.72 26.92
C LYS A 670 -28.04 58.02 28.41
N LYS A 671 -26.73 58.09 28.66
CA LYS A 671 -26.04 58.93 29.71
C LYS A 671 -25.56 58.16 30.96
N LYS A 672 -24.39 58.33 31.43
CA LYS A 672 -23.26 59.28 31.37
C LYS A 672 -22.11 58.78 32.21
N LYS A 673 -20.89 58.94 31.68
CA LYS A 673 -19.62 59.36 32.27
C LYS A 673 -19.46 59.55 33.79
N LYS A 674 -18.35 58.99 34.28
CA LYS A 674 -17.24 59.58 35.08
C LYS A 674 -16.55 58.42 35.81
N GLY A 675 -15.26 58.16 35.79
CA GLY A 675 -14.08 58.99 35.77
C GLY A 675 -13.24 58.74 37.02
N LYS A 676 -11.92 58.45 36.82
CA LYS A 676 -10.80 58.47 37.78
C LYS A 676 -10.70 57.29 38.79
N LYS A 677 -9.63 56.60 38.90
CA LYS A 677 -8.17 56.83 38.89
C LYS A 677 -7.49 55.55 38.53
#